data_8b5301043465aebb7e56da81774a88ef
#
_entry.id   8b5301043465aebb7e56da81774a88ef
#
_cell.length_a   1.000
_cell.length_b   1.000
_cell.length_c   1.000
_cell.angle_alpha   90.00
_cell.angle_beta   90.00
_cell.angle_gamma   90.00
#
_symmetry.space_group_name_H-M   'P 1'
#
loop_
_entity.id
_entity.type
_entity.pdbx_description
1 polymer ?
#
loop_
_entity_poly.entity_id
_entity_poly.type
_entity_poly.pdbx_seq_one_letter_code
_entity_poly.pdbx_strand_id
1 'polypeptide(L)'
;MLSGKRRLLFRLISVLFPLVLLLLLEVSLRFFAPSLDSPFVREAAVDTVRMLQVNRAYLERYFPANAPMVPELKPGLMRARKTKGVFRVFCVGESSMLGTPYELSATIPALVRKQLRHLFPAPEIEVMNFGASAINSNVVADLAPSLADLSPDAVLLYLGHNEFYGPDGVGAPWIEKKFPALTELKYRARDIRIVRLAQRMLGSFMRGSQDGERNLMKQVSRGATVEAGSAEEVRVIGRFGENLRRIIKTFRDRGICVIASDVTSSLMFPPFISGARHEEIPPLIASGNFTEALGRLEVLKGTDTADAFTDYWLGRAHLALGDTREAARFLRRARDEDLLKFRAPARTDSIIHSVCREESVPCIAVDSIFSALSPAGITGATLFWEHLHPTARGYDIIARAFVGEMIRLPILPPSGGEPGLLPFDADSLSLSWLDLAYGEISVRALTGRWPFTDFISPSPLLDSADPAERKMVTDVYLKKTGWTDACLQFASYEEKSGRAREAIRTYGALIEEYPFEYYPRYRRAALLRDEGDITRAVAEYRRAIALNPAHAYSLIDLGLILNNAGEFDEARVRLSRALELTGGKDLPLPRAQACYGLAAICANTGDIPKALAWLDESLRLAPSYAPARQLRAQILAHAR
;
A
#
# COMPACT_ATOMS: atom_id res chain seq x y z
N MET A 1 -54.87 -25.66 -36.08
CA MET A 1 -54.52 -24.88 -34.86
C MET A 1 -53.95 -25.82 -33.79
N LEU A 2 -52.74 -25.56 -33.26
CA LEU A 2 -52.16 -26.38 -32.19
C LEU A 2 -53.00 -26.25 -30.91
N SER A 3 -53.27 -27.37 -30.22
CA SER A 3 -54.00 -27.37 -28.95
C SER A 3 -53.31 -26.52 -27.89
N GLY A 4 -54.05 -25.92 -26.94
CA GLY A 4 -53.48 -25.04 -25.93
C GLY A 4 -52.30 -25.65 -25.18
N LYS A 5 -52.31 -26.94 -24.89
CA LYS A 5 -51.21 -27.70 -24.27
C LYS A 5 -49.95 -27.73 -25.14
N ARG A 6 -50.07 -27.90 -26.44
CA ARG A 6 -48.91 -27.90 -27.36
C ARG A 6 -48.31 -26.50 -27.52
N ARG A 7 -49.10 -25.42 -27.46
CA ARG A 7 -48.59 -24.04 -27.46
C ARG A 7 -47.85 -23.72 -26.18
N LEU A 8 -48.34 -24.18 -25.04
CA LEU A 8 -47.67 -24.01 -23.75
C LEU A 8 -46.34 -24.77 -23.71
N LEU A 9 -46.34 -26.02 -24.17
CA LEU A 9 -45.15 -26.85 -24.29
C LEU A 9 -44.10 -26.21 -25.22
N PHE A 10 -44.52 -25.69 -26.36
CA PHE A 10 -43.60 -25.00 -27.29
C PHE A 10 -43.03 -23.74 -26.71
N ARG A 11 -43.81 -22.94 -25.98
CA ARG A 11 -43.31 -21.77 -25.23
C ARG A 11 -42.33 -22.17 -24.14
N LEU A 12 -42.60 -23.20 -23.37
CA LEU A 12 -41.69 -23.74 -22.34
C LEU A 12 -40.37 -24.21 -22.97
N ILE A 13 -40.41 -24.98 -24.05
CA ILE A 13 -39.21 -25.42 -24.76
C ILE A 13 -38.43 -24.23 -25.33
N SER A 14 -39.12 -23.24 -25.92
CA SER A 14 -38.46 -22.05 -26.47
C SER A 14 -37.74 -21.20 -25.43
N VAL A 15 -38.13 -21.25 -24.16
CA VAL A 15 -37.47 -20.56 -23.05
C VAL A 15 -36.40 -21.46 -22.41
N LEU A 16 -36.69 -22.74 -22.15
CA LEU A 16 -35.78 -23.65 -21.47
C LEU A 16 -34.61 -24.08 -22.36
N PHE A 17 -34.79 -24.25 -23.66
CA PHE A 17 -33.72 -24.69 -24.55
C PHE A 17 -32.51 -23.74 -24.61
N PRO A 18 -32.68 -22.40 -24.77
CA PRO A 18 -31.58 -21.48 -24.70
C PRO A 18 -30.88 -21.49 -23.30
N LEU A 19 -31.65 -21.61 -22.23
CA LEU A 19 -31.10 -21.69 -20.87
C LEU A 19 -30.23 -22.94 -20.66
N VAL A 20 -30.71 -24.10 -21.18
CA VAL A 20 -29.93 -25.35 -21.14
C VAL A 20 -28.66 -25.23 -21.97
N LEU A 21 -28.75 -24.62 -23.17
CA LEU A 21 -27.58 -24.35 -24.00
C LEU A 21 -26.56 -23.44 -23.34
N LEU A 22 -26.99 -22.37 -22.67
CA LEU A 22 -26.12 -21.48 -21.89
C LEU A 22 -25.49 -22.23 -20.71
N LEU A 23 -26.26 -23.07 -20.02
CA LEU A 23 -25.72 -23.89 -18.92
C LEU A 23 -24.65 -24.87 -19.43
N LEU A 24 -24.90 -25.56 -20.52
CA LEU A 24 -23.94 -26.47 -21.16
C LEU A 24 -22.66 -25.73 -21.61
N LEU A 25 -22.84 -24.52 -22.18
CA LEU A 25 -21.70 -23.67 -22.55
C LEU A 25 -20.91 -23.23 -21.30
N GLU A 26 -21.58 -22.80 -20.23
CA GLU A 26 -20.92 -22.44 -18.97
C GLU A 26 -20.12 -23.61 -18.41
N VAL A 27 -20.72 -24.79 -18.34
CA VAL A 27 -20.04 -26.03 -17.90
C VAL A 27 -18.85 -26.34 -18.80
N SER A 28 -19.02 -26.26 -20.11
CA SER A 28 -17.94 -26.48 -21.09
C SER A 28 -16.78 -25.49 -20.87
N LEU A 29 -17.08 -24.21 -20.71
CA LEU A 29 -16.07 -23.19 -20.43
C LEU A 29 -15.34 -23.44 -19.11
N ARG A 30 -15.98 -24.05 -18.13
CA ARG A 30 -15.33 -24.43 -16.85
C ARG A 30 -14.26 -25.51 -17.03
N PHE A 31 -14.43 -26.41 -17.98
CA PHE A 31 -13.45 -27.46 -18.26
C PHE A 31 -12.38 -27.02 -19.26
N PHE A 32 -12.78 -26.32 -20.33
CA PHE A 32 -11.89 -26.04 -21.47
C PHE A 32 -11.28 -24.64 -21.50
N ALA A 33 -11.77 -23.71 -20.67
CA ALA A 33 -11.25 -22.34 -20.61
C ALA A 33 -10.95 -21.88 -19.15
N PRO A 34 -10.05 -22.56 -18.43
CA PRO A 34 -9.67 -22.16 -17.05
C PRO A 34 -9.02 -20.77 -17.00
N SER A 35 -8.46 -20.29 -18.10
CA SER A 35 -7.92 -18.93 -18.24
C SER A 35 -8.97 -17.81 -18.10
N LEU A 36 -10.27 -18.16 -18.19
CA LEU A 36 -11.35 -17.23 -17.89
C LEU A 36 -11.57 -17.05 -16.38
N ASP A 37 -11.01 -17.90 -15.53
CA ASP A 37 -11.07 -17.71 -14.08
C ASP A 37 -10.20 -16.53 -13.66
N SER A 38 -10.78 -15.71 -12.81
CA SER A 38 -10.07 -14.62 -12.15
C SER A 38 -10.41 -14.65 -10.65
N PRO A 39 -9.92 -15.68 -9.91
CA PRO A 39 -10.15 -15.74 -8.48
C PRO A 39 -9.47 -14.55 -7.78
N PHE A 40 -9.99 -14.19 -6.60
CA PHE A 40 -9.45 -13.09 -5.79
C PHE A 40 -7.99 -13.35 -5.37
N VAL A 41 -7.71 -14.59 -5.01
CA VAL A 41 -6.35 -15.06 -4.71
C VAL A 41 -6.02 -16.29 -5.57
N ARG A 42 -4.73 -16.48 -5.85
CA ARG A 42 -4.20 -17.64 -6.56
C ARG A 42 -3.20 -18.36 -5.68
N GLU A 43 -3.15 -19.68 -5.78
CA GLU A 43 -2.09 -20.43 -5.13
C GLU A 43 -0.74 -20.09 -5.79
N ALA A 44 0.25 -19.85 -4.94
CA ALA A 44 1.65 -19.65 -5.29
C ALA A 44 2.50 -20.54 -4.36
N ALA A 45 3.69 -20.90 -4.80
CA ALA A 45 4.64 -21.59 -3.97
C ALA A 45 5.88 -20.74 -3.81
N VAL A 46 6.33 -20.57 -2.58
CA VAL A 46 7.65 -20.01 -2.27
C VAL A 46 8.39 -21.13 -1.55
N ASP A 47 9.37 -21.72 -2.23
CA ASP A 47 10.04 -22.96 -1.82
C ASP A 47 9.03 -24.11 -1.56
N THR A 48 8.95 -24.58 -0.32
CA THR A 48 8.03 -25.65 0.10
C THR A 48 6.75 -25.12 0.76
N VAL A 49 6.61 -23.80 0.90
CA VAL A 49 5.47 -23.17 1.60
C VAL A 49 4.38 -22.82 0.60
N ARG A 50 3.15 -23.31 0.84
CA ARG A 50 1.98 -22.88 0.09
C ARG A 50 1.60 -21.46 0.47
N MET A 51 1.58 -20.59 -0.51
CA MET A 51 1.23 -19.19 -0.39
C MET A 51 -0.03 -18.87 -1.18
N LEU A 52 -0.71 -17.80 -0.82
CA LEU A 52 -1.75 -17.16 -1.62
C LEU A 52 -1.23 -15.82 -2.11
N GLN A 53 -1.34 -15.61 -3.41
CA GLN A 53 -1.03 -14.34 -4.05
C GLN A 53 -2.31 -13.62 -4.44
N VAL A 54 -2.42 -12.35 -4.08
CA VAL A 54 -3.53 -11.49 -4.49
C VAL A 54 -3.51 -11.30 -6.00
N ASN A 55 -4.64 -11.49 -6.64
CA ASN A 55 -4.79 -11.30 -8.08
C ASN A 55 -4.93 -9.80 -8.39
N ARG A 56 -3.88 -9.21 -8.93
CA ARG A 56 -3.81 -7.77 -9.26
C ARG A 56 -4.96 -7.31 -10.16
N ALA A 57 -5.32 -8.13 -11.15
CA ALA A 57 -6.34 -7.81 -12.14
C ALA A 57 -7.78 -8.08 -11.66
N TYR A 58 -7.98 -8.47 -10.39
CA TYR A 58 -9.31 -8.80 -9.89
C TYR A 58 -10.30 -7.65 -10.01
N LEU A 59 -9.83 -6.41 -9.87
CA LEU A 59 -10.66 -5.21 -9.94
C LEU A 59 -11.21 -4.90 -11.35
N GLU A 60 -10.66 -5.50 -12.42
CA GLU A 60 -11.18 -5.33 -13.80
C GLU A 60 -12.69 -5.60 -13.89
N ARG A 61 -13.19 -6.47 -13.00
CA ARG A 61 -14.61 -6.83 -12.92
C ARG A 61 -15.56 -5.68 -12.56
N TYR A 62 -15.06 -4.63 -11.91
CA TYR A 62 -15.87 -3.50 -11.45
C TYR A 62 -15.87 -2.32 -12.43
N PHE A 63 -14.99 -2.34 -13.41
CA PHE A 63 -14.84 -1.28 -14.39
C PHE A 63 -15.37 -1.69 -15.77
N PRO A 64 -15.79 -0.74 -16.63
CA PRO A 64 -16.18 -1.03 -18.00
C PRO A 64 -15.05 -1.72 -18.77
N ALA A 65 -15.39 -2.64 -19.69
CA ALA A 65 -14.41 -3.38 -20.48
C ALA A 65 -13.52 -2.50 -21.37
N ASN A 66 -14.01 -1.30 -21.72
CA ASN A 66 -13.30 -0.28 -22.48
C ASN A 66 -12.66 0.81 -21.60
N ALA A 67 -12.58 0.62 -20.27
CA ALA A 67 -11.95 1.58 -19.40
C ALA A 67 -10.48 1.77 -19.80
N PRO A 68 -10.01 3.00 -20.08
CA PRO A 68 -8.63 3.25 -20.49
C PRO A 68 -7.62 2.97 -19.37
N MET A 69 -8.09 3.01 -18.12
CA MET A 69 -7.29 2.69 -16.93
C MET A 69 -8.15 1.93 -15.93
N VAL A 70 -7.64 0.82 -15.43
CA VAL A 70 -8.25 0.03 -14.34
C VAL A 70 -7.24 -0.04 -13.19
N PRO A 71 -7.64 0.28 -11.95
CA PRO A 71 -6.79 0.11 -10.79
C PRO A 71 -6.47 -1.37 -10.55
N GLU A 72 -5.30 -1.62 -9.99
CA GLU A 72 -4.85 -2.96 -9.61
C GLU A 72 -4.76 -3.08 -8.08
N LEU A 73 -4.98 -4.29 -7.57
CA LEU A 73 -4.64 -4.62 -6.18
C LEU A 73 -3.12 -4.81 -6.04
N LYS A 74 -2.58 -4.55 -4.86
CA LYS A 74 -1.19 -4.90 -4.58
C LYS A 74 -0.98 -6.42 -4.63
N PRO A 75 0.14 -6.92 -5.20
CA PRO A 75 0.42 -8.34 -5.33
C PRO A 75 0.92 -8.93 -4.01
N GLY A 76 0.16 -8.77 -2.94
CA GLY A 76 0.53 -9.29 -1.62
C GLY A 76 0.62 -10.82 -1.62
N LEU A 77 1.61 -11.35 -0.88
CA LEU A 77 1.78 -12.78 -0.61
C LEU A 77 1.48 -13.05 0.87
N MET A 78 0.65 -14.05 1.13
CA MET A 78 0.36 -14.52 2.48
C MET A 78 0.39 -16.04 2.55
N ARG A 79 0.58 -16.62 3.73
CA ARG A 79 0.49 -18.07 3.91
C ARG A 79 -0.91 -18.57 3.57
N ALA A 80 -1.01 -19.65 2.78
CA ALA A 80 -2.29 -20.24 2.37
C ALA A 80 -3.10 -20.75 3.57
N ARG A 81 -2.42 -21.28 4.59
CA ARG A 81 -3.01 -21.61 5.88
C ARG A 81 -2.38 -20.73 6.96
N LYS A 82 -3.22 -20.02 7.69
CA LYS A 82 -2.78 -19.30 8.89
C LYS A 82 -2.34 -20.33 9.92
N THR A 83 -1.05 -20.31 10.26
CA THR A 83 -0.48 -21.20 11.28
C THR A 83 -0.73 -20.64 12.68
N LYS A 84 -0.73 -21.51 13.69
CA LYS A 84 -0.80 -21.07 15.10
C LYS A 84 0.39 -20.14 15.39
N GLY A 85 0.11 -18.98 15.98
CA GLY A 85 1.14 -17.97 16.29
C GLY A 85 1.35 -16.92 15.18
N VAL A 86 0.51 -16.88 14.13
CA VAL A 86 0.46 -15.77 13.16
C VAL A 86 -0.71 -14.85 13.51
N PHE A 87 -0.45 -13.56 13.63
CA PHE A 87 -1.48 -12.53 13.75
C PHE A 87 -1.61 -11.79 12.42
N ARG A 88 -2.81 -11.86 11.82
CA ARG A 88 -3.07 -11.36 10.46
C ARG A 88 -3.98 -10.15 10.47
N VAL A 89 -3.51 -9.04 9.90
CA VAL A 89 -4.22 -7.76 9.79
C VAL A 89 -4.48 -7.42 8.34
N PHE A 90 -5.70 -7.05 7.99
CA PHE A 90 -6.05 -6.55 6.66
C PHE A 90 -6.33 -5.05 6.72
N CYS A 91 -5.64 -4.30 5.90
CA CYS A 91 -5.87 -2.88 5.67
C CYS A 91 -6.75 -2.74 4.42
N VAL A 92 -8.00 -2.32 4.60
CA VAL A 92 -9.02 -2.31 3.54
C VAL A 92 -9.56 -0.91 3.34
N GLY A 93 -9.56 -0.44 2.09
CA GLY A 93 -10.03 0.91 1.78
C GLY A 93 -9.68 1.39 0.38
N GLU A 94 -9.64 2.69 0.23
CA GLU A 94 -9.45 3.39 -1.04
C GLU A 94 -7.96 3.73 -1.28
N SER A 95 -7.69 4.73 -2.16
CA SER A 95 -6.33 5.16 -2.52
C SER A 95 -5.47 5.58 -1.32
N SER A 96 -6.06 6.21 -0.30
CA SER A 96 -5.34 6.58 0.92
C SER A 96 -4.95 5.36 1.76
N MET A 97 -5.81 4.32 1.85
CA MET A 97 -5.44 3.05 2.48
C MET A 97 -4.39 2.30 1.66
N LEU A 98 -4.49 2.34 0.32
CA LEU A 98 -3.44 1.82 -0.57
C LEU A 98 -2.08 2.44 -0.28
N GLY A 99 -2.06 3.74 0.06
CA GLY A 99 -0.88 4.52 0.37
C GLY A 99 -0.47 5.51 -0.71
N THR A 100 -1.37 5.80 -1.69
CA THR A 100 -1.08 6.78 -2.76
C THR A 100 -0.61 8.12 -2.15
N PRO A 101 0.52 8.70 -2.61
CA PRO A 101 1.24 8.37 -3.84
C PRO A 101 2.39 7.37 -3.69
N TYR A 102 2.61 6.81 -2.51
CA TYR A 102 3.72 5.90 -2.21
C TYR A 102 3.39 4.45 -2.55
N GLU A 103 4.44 3.64 -2.73
CA GLU A 103 4.29 2.25 -3.10
C GLU A 103 4.83 1.26 -2.07
N LEU A 104 5.80 1.64 -1.23
CA LEU A 104 6.52 0.71 -0.36
C LEU A 104 6.43 1.07 1.12
N SER A 105 7.27 2.02 1.55
CA SER A 105 7.60 2.23 2.96
C SER A 105 6.69 3.22 3.67
N ALA A 106 6.14 4.20 2.95
CA ALA A 106 5.35 5.30 3.50
C ALA A 106 3.83 5.08 3.40
N THR A 107 3.38 3.84 3.20
CA THR A 107 1.95 3.49 3.15
C THR A 107 1.41 3.12 4.52
N ILE A 108 0.10 3.32 4.78
CA ILE A 108 -0.53 2.92 6.06
C ILE A 108 -0.21 1.46 6.41
N PRO A 109 -0.42 0.46 5.51
CA PRO A 109 -0.14 -0.93 5.85
C PRO A 109 1.32 -1.22 6.19
N ALA A 110 2.28 -0.58 5.47
CA ALA A 110 3.70 -0.75 5.76
C ALA A 110 4.08 -0.16 7.14
N LEU A 111 3.55 1.02 7.46
CA LEU A 111 3.78 1.68 8.74
C LEU A 111 3.13 0.92 9.90
N VAL A 112 1.90 0.44 9.76
CA VAL A 112 1.23 -0.45 10.73
C VAL A 112 2.05 -1.71 10.96
N ARG A 113 2.53 -2.37 9.90
CA ARG A 113 3.35 -3.57 9.97
C ARG A 113 4.63 -3.34 10.77
N LYS A 114 5.32 -2.24 10.54
CA LYS A 114 6.55 -1.88 11.27
C LYS A 114 6.30 -1.63 12.73
N GLN A 115 5.31 -0.84 13.05
CA GLN A 115 4.94 -0.56 14.44
C GLN A 115 4.57 -1.86 15.18
N LEU A 116 3.71 -2.69 14.59
CA LEU A 116 3.31 -3.96 15.21
C LEU A 116 4.47 -4.94 15.40
N ARG A 117 5.36 -5.08 14.41
CA ARG A 117 6.55 -5.94 14.53
C ARG A 117 7.56 -5.44 15.56
N HIS A 118 7.65 -4.13 15.74
CA HIS A 118 8.47 -3.54 16.81
C HIS A 118 7.90 -3.84 18.18
N LEU A 119 6.59 -3.64 18.35
CA LEU A 119 5.90 -3.84 19.63
C LEU A 119 5.77 -5.33 19.99
N PHE A 120 5.61 -6.19 18.98
CA PHE A 120 5.33 -7.61 19.15
C PHE A 120 6.28 -8.43 18.26
N PRO A 121 7.54 -8.67 18.72
CA PRO A 121 8.51 -9.49 17.99
C PRO A 121 8.10 -10.95 17.82
N ALA A 122 7.20 -11.45 18.68
CA ALA A 122 6.48 -12.71 18.57
C ALA A 122 5.02 -12.46 18.99
N PRO A 123 4.02 -12.89 18.25
CA PRO A 123 3.99 -13.80 17.10
C PRO A 123 4.42 -13.14 15.78
N GLU A 124 4.46 -13.96 14.70
CA GLU A 124 4.66 -13.43 13.33
C GLU A 124 3.48 -12.54 12.94
N ILE A 125 3.76 -11.30 12.53
CA ILE A 125 2.75 -10.32 12.12
C ILE A 125 2.67 -10.27 10.60
N GLU A 126 1.51 -10.61 10.04
CA GLU A 126 1.17 -10.44 8.62
C GLU A 126 0.23 -9.23 8.48
N VAL A 127 0.63 -8.20 7.74
CA VAL A 127 -0.22 -7.05 7.39
C VAL A 127 -0.37 -6.99 5.88
N MET A 128 -1.60 -7.12 5.40
CA MET A 128 -1.93 -7.15 3.98
C MET A 128 -2.60 -5.85 3.55
N ASN A 129 -2.18 -5.33 2.41
CA ASN A 129 -2.75 -4.14 1.80
C ASN A 129 -3.83 -4.52 0.77
N PHE A 130 -5.09 -4.26 1.12
CA PHE A 130 -6.27 -4.39 0.25
C PHE A 130 -6.89 -3.03 -0.08
N GLY A 131 -6.09 -1.97 -0.01
CA GLY A 131 -6.45 -0.67 -0.55
C GLY A 131 -6.35 -0.67 -2.08
N ALA A 132 -7.20 0.12 -2.73
CA ALA A 132 -7.10 0.34 -4.17
C ALA A 132 -7.62 1.72 -4.59
N SER A 133 -7.04 2.30 -5.64
CA SER A 133 -7.48 3.59 -6.16
C SER A 133 -8.85 3.49 -6.83
N ALA A 134 -9.64 4.57 -6.73
CA ALA A 134 -10.92 4.73 -7.42
C ALA A 134 -11.96 3.61 -7.16
N ILE A 135 -11.79 2.81 -6.10
CA ILE A 135 -12.87 1.94 -5.59
C ILE A 135 -13.66 2.69 -4.50
N ASN A 136 -14.83 2.18 -4.18
CA ASN A 136 -15.71 2.70 -3.14
C ASN A 136 -16.32 1.57 -2.29
N SER A 137 -17.23 1.89 -1.39
CA SER A 137 -17.88 0.92 -0.51
C SER A 137 -18.65 -0.18 -1.26
N ASN A 138 -19.14 0.06 -2.47
CA ASN A 138 -19.79 -0.99 -3.28
C ASN A 138 -18.81 -2.15 -3.59
N VAL A 139 -17.59 -1.81 -3.97
CA VAL A 139 -16.52 -2.78 -4.27
C VAL A 139 -16.06 -3.48 -2.99
N VAL A 140 -15.83 -2.73 -1.92
CA VAL A 140 -15.37 -3.30 -0.64
C VAL A 140 -16.41 -4.25 -0.05
N ALA A 141 -17.71 -3.93 -0.17
CA ALA A 141 -18.79 -4.79 0.30
C ALA A 141 -18.91 -6.11 -0.49
N ASP A 142 -18.57 -6.10 -1.77
CA ASP A 142 -18.49 -7.32 -2.59
C ASP A 142 -17.23 -8.16 -2.27
N LEU A 143 -16.11 -7.49 -1.93
CA LEU A 143 -14.86 -8.15 -1.54
C LEU A 143 -14.88 -8.72 -0.12
N ALA A 144 -15.63 -8.13 0.79
CA ALA A 144 -15.59 -8.45 2.22
C ALA A 144 -15.78 -9.94 2.54
N PRO A 145 -16.69 -10.71 1.91
CA PRO A 145 -16.78 -12.15 2.12
C PRO A 145 -15.49 -12.91 1.77
N SER A 146 -14.89 -12.59 0.60
CA SER A 146 -13.64 -13.21 0.14
C SER A 146 -12.45 -12.87 1.06
N LEU A 147 -12.41 -11.65 1.58
CA LEU A 147 -11.41 -11.22 2.55
C LEU A 147 -11.59 -11.96 3.89
N ALA A 148 -12.82 -12.10 4.36
CA ALA A 148 -13.10 -12.77 5.61
C ALA A 148 -12.76 -14.28 5.56
N ASP A 149 -12.90 -14.93 4.39
CA ASP A 149 -12.52 -16.33 4.18
C ASP A 149 -11.00 -16.56 4.30
N LEU A 150 -10.18 -15.51 4.20
CA LEU A 150 -8.72 -15.55 4.41
C LEU A 150 -8.32 -15.47 5.90
N SER A 151 -9.30 -15.44 6.81
CA SER A 151 -9.15 -15.53 8.26
C SER A 151 -8.23 -14.47 8.88
N PRO A 152 -8.44 -13.15 8.65
CA PRO A 152 -7.74 -12.13 9.41
C PRO A 152 -8.17 -12.13 10.87
N ASP A 153 -7.31 -11.66 11.78
CA ASP A 153 -7.64 -11.38 13.18
C ASP A 153 -8.25 -10.00 13.34
N ALA A 154 -7.76 -9.05 12.52
CA ALA A 154 -8.25 -7.68 12.52
C ALA A 154 -8.36 -7.13 11.10
N VAL A 155 -9.34 -6.25 10.90
CA VAL A 155 -9.54 -5.46 9.68
C VAL A 155 -9.55 -4.00 10.04
N LEU A 156 -8.70 -3.21 9.37
CA LEU A 156 -8.60 -1.77 9.50
C LEU A 156 -9.29 -1.14 8.28
N LEU A 157 -10.34 -0.33 8.52
CA LEU A 157 -11.15 0.29 7.47
C LEU A 157 -10.86 1.79 7.37
N TYR A 158 -10.44 2.26 6.20
CA TYR A 158 -10.29 3.68 5.85
C TYR A 158 -10.88 3.91 4.46
N LEU A 159 -12.13 4.37 4.37
CA LEU A 159 -12.88 4.57 3.12
C LEU A 159 -13.97 5.62 3.29
N GLY A 160 -14.33 6.30 2.19
CA GLY A 160 -15.39 7.32 2.18
C GLY A 160 -15.18 8.47 1.18
N HIS A 161 -13.99 8.60 0.58
CA HIS A 161 -13.72 9.66 -0.40
C HIS A 161 -14.32 9.39 -1.78
N ASN A 162 -14.32 8.12 -2.23
CA ASN A 162 -14.68 7.74 -3.60
C ASN A 162 -16.16 7.36 -3.76
N GLU A 163 -17.00 7.61 -2.78
CA GLU A 163 -18.41 7.16 -2.81
C GLU A 163 -19.20 7.72 -3.98
N PHE A 164 -18.90 8.96 -4.37
CA PHE A 164 -19.56 9.62 -5.48
C PHE A 164 -19.09 9.13 -6.85
N TYR A 165 -17.79 8.84 -7.01
CA TYR A 165 -17.16 8.59 -8.31
C TYR A 165 -16.55 7.21 -8.48
N GLY A 166 -16.63 6.34 -7.48
CA GLY A 166 -16.26 4.93 -7.60
C GLY A 166 -17.25 4.12 -8.47
N PRO A 167 -17.01 2.83 -8.65
CA PRO A 167 -17.90 1.95 -9.40
C PRO A 167 -19.35 2.02 -8.90
N ASP A 168 -20.29 2.17 -9.84
CA ASP A 168 -21.73 2.31 -9.57
C ASP A 168 -22.10 3.53 -8.67
N GLY A 169 -21.27 4.58 -8.67
CA GLY A 169 -21.52 5.86 -8.03
C GLY A 169 -22.49 6.77 -8.80
N VAL A 170 -22.24 8.07 -8.84
CA VAL A 170 -23.12 9.07 -9.49
C VAL A 170 -23.30 8.81 -10.99
N GLY A 171 -22.24 8.32 -11.67
CA GLY A 171 -22.29 7.96 -13.09
C GLY A 171 -23.00 6.65 -13.43
N ALA A 172 -23.58 5.95 -12.46
CA ALA A 172 -24.28 4.69 -12.69
C ALA A 172 -25.55 4.86 -13.53
N PRO A 173 -25.95 3.85 -14.36
CA PRO A 173 -27.20 3.85 -15.08
C PRO A 173 -28.41 4.04 -14.13
N TRP A 174 -29.44 4.77 -14.59
CA TRP A 174 -30.64 5.03 -13.80
C TRP A 174 -31.29 3.79 -13.20
N ILE A 175 -31.32 2.68 -13.93
CA ILE A 175 -31.93 1.43 -13.47
C ILE A 175 -31.17 0.83 -12.28
N GLU A 176 -29.84 0.93 -12.24
CA GLU A 176 -28.99 0.46 -11.13
C GLU A 176 -29.15 1.38 -9.90
N LYS A 177 -29.32 2.69 -10.13
CA LYS A 177 -29.61 3.65 -9.06
C LYS A 177 -30.95 3.36 -8.36
N LYS A 178 -31.96 2.94 -9.15
CA LYS A 178 -33.32 2.66 -8.63
C LYS A 178 -33.43 1.28 -7.95
N PHE A 179 -32.64 0.30 -8.42
CA PHE A 179 -32.71 -1.08 -7.95
C PHE A 179 -31.31 -1.58 -7.52
N PRO A 180 -30.84 -1.31 -6.29
CA PRO A 180 -29.52 -1.72 -5.81
C PRO A 180 -29.24 -3.23 -5.93
N ALA A 181 -30.25 -4.08 -5.81
CA ALA A 181 -30.14 -5.52 -6.00
C ALA A 181 -29.62 -5.91 -7.42
N LEU A 182 -29.85 -5.07 -8.44
CA LEU A 182 -29.30 -5.30 -9.77
C LEU A 182 -27.79 -5.12 -9.81
N THR A 183 -27.23 -4.23 -9.01
CA THR A 183 -25.77 -4.07 -8.88
C THR A 183 -25.15 -5.33 -8.27
N GLU A 184 -25.78 -5.89 -7.24
CA GLU A 184 -25.30 -7.14 -6.64
C GLU A 184 -25.43 -8.33 -7.62
N LEU A 185 -26.56 -8.44 -8.33
CA LEU A 185 -26.74 -9.44 -9.38
C LEU A 185 -25.70 -9.28 -10.51
N LYS A 186 -25.41 -8.06 -10.92
CA LYS A 186 -24.37 -7.73 -11.91
C LYS A 186 -23.00 -8.21 -11.45
N TYR A 187 -22.64 -8.01 -10.17
CA TYR A 187 -21.36 -8.47 -9.63
C TYR A 187 -21.29 -9.99 -9.59
N ARG A 188 -22.34 -10.68 -9.14
CA ARG A 188 -22.43 -12.15 -9.17
C ARG A 188 -22.41 -12.72 -10.59
N ALA A 189 -23.10 -12.07 -11.53
CA ALA A 189 -23.11 -12.50 -12.94
C ALA A 189 -21.70 -12.46 -13.56
N ARG A 190 -20.82 -11.60 -13.10
CA ARG A 190 -19.42 -11.53 -13.55
C ARG A 190 -18.56 -12.74 -13.19
N ASP A 191 -19.03 -13.63 -12.31
CA ASP A 191 -18.40 -14.91 -12.03
C ASP A 191 -18.78 -16.00 -13.05
N ILE A 192 -19.78 -15.74 -13.89
CA ILE A 192 -20.20 -16.60 -14.98
C ILE A 192 -19.20 -16.46 -16.13
N ARG A 193 -18.60 -17.56 -16.58
CA ARG A 193 -17.55 -17.55 -17.63
C ARG A 193 -18.03 -17.05 -18.98
N ILE A 194 -19.29 -17.33 -19.32
CA ILE A 194 -19.93 -16.78 -20.53
C ILE A 194 -19.92 -15.24 -20.49
N VAL A 195 -20.28 -14.65 -19.35
CA VAL A 195 -20.28 -13.18 -19.19
C VAL A 195 -18.86 -12.63 -19.31
N ARG A 196 -17.87 -13.29 -18.72
CA ARG A 196 -16.45 -12.88 -18.86
C ARG A 196 -15.95 -13.01 -20.30
N LEU A 197 -16.31 -14.08 -20.99
CA LEU A 197 -15.96 -14.25 -22.39
C LEU A 197 -16.56 -13.12 -23.24
N ALA A 198 -17.84 -12.83 -23.06
CA ALA A 198 -18.51 -11.74 -23.75
C ALA A 198 -17.87 -10.38 -23.46
N GLN A 199 -17.51 -10.11 -22.20
CA GLN A 199 -16.82 -8.88 -21.82
C GLN A 199 -15.42 -8.76 -22.45
N ARG A 200 -14.63 -9.86 -22.50
CA ARG A 200 -13.33 -9.87 -23.19
C ARG A 200 -13.45 -9.61 -24.68
N MET A 201 -14.41 -10.26 -25.34
CA MET A 201 -14.67 -10.05 -26.77
C MET A 201 -15.08 -8.61 -27.04
N LEU A 202 -16.04 -8.09 -26.27
CA LEU A 202 -16.50 -6.71 -26.41
C LEU A 202 -15.35 -5.71 -26.16
N GLY A 203 -14.56 -5.94 -25.09
CA GLY A 203 -13.39 -5.11 -24.75
C GLY A 203 -12.31 -5.11 -25.84
N SER A 204 -12.08 -6.24 -26.53
CA SER A 204 -11.11 -6.29 -27.62
C SER A 204 -11.59 -5.51 -28.86
N PHE A 205 -12.89 -5.55 -29.15
CA PHE A 205 -13.49 -4.76 -30.22
C PHE A 205 -13.46 -3.25 -29.93
N MET A 206 -13.65 -2.84 -28.68
CA MET A 206 -13.75 -1.43 -28.28
C MET A 206 -12.41 -0.74 -28.03
N ARG A 207 -11.34 -1.49 -27.76
CA ARG A 207 -9.98 -0.94 -27.51
C ARG A 207 -9.33 -0.32 -28.75
N GLY A 208 -9.80 -0.62 -29.94
CA GLY A 208 -9.23 -0.13 -31.21
C GLY A 208 -9.54 1.32 -31.58
N SER A 209 -10.32 2.08 -30.78
CA SER A 209 -10.82 3.39 -31.18
C SER A 209 -10.57 4.54 -30.20
N GLN A 210 -9.74 4.37 -29.16
CA GLN A 210 -9.55 5.43 -28.17
C GLN A 210 -8.07 5.77 -27.93
N ASP A 211 -7.58 6.78 -28.66
CA ASP A 211 -6.52 7.70 -28.24
C ASP A 211 -7.04 8.65 -27.14
N GLY A 212 -7.70 8.08 -26.12
CA GLY A 212 -8.30 8.85 -25.03
C GLY A 212 -7.28 9.20 -23.96
N GLU A 213 -7.33 10.44 -23.52
CA GLU A 213 -6.59 10.95 -22.37
C GLU A 213 -6.73 10.00 -21.16
N ARG A 214 -5.61 9.40 -20.72
CA ARG A 214 -5.56 8.46 -19.59
C ARG A 214 -5.64 9.22 -18.26
N ASN A 215 -6.82 9.71 -17.92
CA ASN A 215 -7.10 10.39 -16.66
C ASN A 215 -8.17 9.64 -15.87
N LEU A 216 -7.75 8.97 -14.79
CA LEU A 216 -8.66 8.15 -13.98
C LEU A 216 -9.76 8.99 -13.31
N MET A 217 -9.45 10.20 -12.81
CA MET A 217 -10.43 11.08 -12.17
C MET A 217 -11.52 11.52 -13.16
N LYS A 218 -11.13 11.89 -14.38
CA LYS A 218 -12.07 12.24 -15.47
C LYS A 218 -12.93 11.04 -15.88
N GLN A 219 -12.32 9.86 -15.94
CA GLN A 219 -13.01 8.61 -16.28
C GLN A 219 -14.07 8.24 -15.24
N VAL A 220 -13.76 8.33 -13.93
CA VAL A 220 -14.69 7.91 -12.88
C VAL A 220 -15.77 8.95 -12.61
N SER A 221 -15.46 10.25 -12.67
CA SER A 221 -16.45 11.32 -12.48
C SER A 221 -17.39 11.49 -13.68
N ARG A 222 -16.91 11.21 -14.89
CA ARG A 222 -17.65 11.46 -16.15
C ARG A 222 -18.18 12.90 -16.24
N GLY A 223 -17.55 13.85 -15.53
CA GLY A 223 -18.00 15.23 -15.46
C GLY A 223 -19.27 15.45 -14.63
N ALA A 224 -19.73 14.45 -13.89
CA ALA A 224 -20.92 14.59 -13.03
C ALA A 224 -20.60 15.47 -11.81
N THR A 225 -21.46 16.44 -11.56
CA THR A 225 -21.43 17.32 -10.37
C THR A 225 -22.55 16.94 -9.42
N VAL A 226 -22.34 17.20 -8.12
CA VAL A 226 -23.31 16.90 -7.06
C VAL A 226 -23.42 18.11 -6.12
N GLU A 227 -24.60 18.70 -6.07
CA GLU A 227 -24.90 19.79 -5.15
C GLU A 227 -25.05 19.28 -3.71
N ALA A 228 -24.55 20.06 -2.75
CA ALA A 228 -24.71 19.77 -1.34
C ALA A 228 -26.20 19.76 -0.95
N GLY A 229 -26.61 18.78 -0.18
CA GLY A 229 -28.02 18.60 0.24
C GLY A 229 -28.95 18.05 -0.84
N SER A 230 -28.47 17.80 -2.06
CA SER A 230 -29.29 17.24 -3.14
C SER A 230 -29.75 15.81 -2.84
N ALA A 231 -30.82 15.39 -3.49
CA ALA A 231 -31.33 14.01 -3.40
C ALA A 231 -30.27 12.98 -3.82
N GLU A 232 -29.39 13.34 -4.76
CA GLU A 232 -28.29 12.49 -5.20
C GLU A 232 -27.23 12.33 -4.12
N GLU A 233 -26.81 13.41 -3.45
CA GLU A 233 -25.88 13.34 -2.31
C GLU A 233 -26.46 12.46 -1.20
N VAL A 234 -27.71 12.70 -0.81
CA VAL A 234 -28.41 11.92 0.24
C VAL A 234 -28.45 10.44 -0.12
N ARG A 235 -28.74 10.12 -1.37
CA ARG A 235 -28.77 8.74 -1.87
C ARG A 235 -27.39 8.07 -1.79
N VAL A 236 -26.34 8.75 -2.24
CA VAL A 236 -24.96 8.19 -2.24
C VAL A 236 -24.48 7.93 -0.81
N ILE A 237 -24.65 8.92 0.08
CA ILE A 237 -24.23 8.80 1.48
C ILE A 237 -25.06 7.75 2.22
N GLY A 238 -26.37 7.66 1.95
CA GLY A 238 -27.23 6.62 2.52
C GLY A 238 -26.76 5.22 2.11
N ARG A 239 -26.45 5.02 0.81
CA ARG A 239 -25.92 3.76 0.31
C ARG A 239 -24.55 3.42 0.89
N PHE A 240 -23.70 4.41 1.08
CA PHE A 240 -22.43 4.23 1.77
C PHE A 240 -22.65 3.66 3.18
N GLY A 241 -23.57 4.24 3.96
CA GLY A 241 -23.89 3.75 5.30
C GLY A 241 -24.39 2.29 5.30
N GLU A 242 -25.25 1.93 4.33
CA GLU A 242 -25.72 0.55 4.16
C GLU A 242 -24.57 -0.42 3.84
N ASN A 243 -23.69 -0.03 2.92
CA ASN A 243 -22.52 -0.83 2.55
C ASN A 243 -21.55 -0.97 3.72
N LEU A 244 -21.23 0.11 4.43
CA LEU A 244 -20.34 0.08 5.59
C LEU A 244 -20.87 -0.87 6.67
N ARG A 245 -22.17 -0.80 6.97
CA ARG A 245 -22.83 -1.73 7.90
C ARG A 245 -22.68 -3.19 7.41
N ARG A 246 -22.89 -3.46 6.13
CA ARG A 246 -22.73 -4.78 5.53
C ARG A 246 -21.29 -5.28 5.62
N ILE A 247 -20.31 -4.43 5.34
CA ILE A 247 -18.88 -4.74 5.46
C ILE A 247 -18.55 -5.14 6.91
N ILE A 248 -18.91 -4.31 7.87
CA ILE A 248 -18.64 -4.55 9.29
C ILE A 248 -19.28 -5.86 9.74
N LYS A 249 -20.56 -6.07 9.43
CA LYS A 249 -21.27 -7.33 9.79
C LYS A 249 -20.60 -8.55 9.19
N THR A 250 -20.16 -8.49 7.92
CA THR A 250 -19.51 -9.62 7.25
C THR A 250 -18.28 -10.11 8.01
N PHE A 251 -17.49 -9.22 8.58
CA PHE A 251 -16.32 -9.59 9.37
C PHE A 251 -16.70 -10.00 10.79
N ARG A 252 -17.57 -9.24 11.46
CA ARG A 252 -18.01 -9.55 12.84
C ARG A 252 -18.69 -10.89 12.97
N ASP A 253 -19.55 -11.25 12.02
CA ASP A 253 -20.26 -12.53 12.02
C ASP A 253 -19.29 -13.75 11.94
N ARG A 254 -18.03 -13.50 11.54
CA ARG A 254 -16.94 -14.48 11.55
C ARG A 254 -15.97 -14.32 12.72
N GLY A 255 -16.31 -13.48 13.70
CA GLY A 255 -15.47 -13.23 14.88
C GLY A 255 -14.21 -12.39 14.60
N ILE A 256 -14.16 -11.69 13.47
CA ILE A 256 -13.04 -10.86 13.07
C ILE A 256 -13.21 -9.46 13.67
N CYS A 257 -12.17 -8.94 14.33
CA CYS A 257 -12.17 -7.61 14.88
C CYS A 257 -12.16 -6.57 13.75
N VAL A 258 -13.03 -5.56 13.82
CA VAL A 258 -13.06 -4.43 12.88
C VAL A 258 -12.74 -3.14 13.62
N ILE A 259 -11.81 -2.36 13.09
CA ILE A 259 -11.50 -1.01 13.52
C ILE A 259 -11.71 -0.08 12.31
N ALA A 260 -12.63 0.84 12.40
CA ALA A 260 -12.88 1.83 11.35
C ALA A 260 -12.34 3.20 11.75
N SER A 261 -12.20 4.08 10.78
CA SER A 261 -11.95 5.50 11.02
C SER A 261 -12.82 6.36 10.12
N ASP A 262 -13.08 7.59 10.53
CA ASP A 262 -13.50 8.63 9.61
C ASP A 262 -12.35 8.96 8.64
N VAL A 263 -12.64 9.82 7.65
CA VAL A 263 -11.68 10.22 6.63
C VAL A 263 -11.37 11.71 6.73
N THR A 264 -10.17 12.10 6.31
CA THR A 264 -9.73 13.50 6.38
C THR A 264 -9.15 13.97 5.06
N SER A 265 -9.22 15.27 4.81
CA SER A 265 -8.75 15.90 3.58
C SER A 265 -8.15 17.28 3.84
N SER A 266 -7.45 17.84 2.87
CA SER A 266 -6.88 19.18 2.95
C SER A 266 -7.99 20.23 2.85
N LEU A 267 -8.24 20.96 3.93
CA LEU A 267 -9.14 22.12 3.93
C LEU A 267 -8.52 23.31 3.21
N MET A 268 -7.17 23.39 3.19
CA MET A 268 -6.45 24.45 2.47
C MET A 268 -6.40 24.24 0.95
N PHE A 269 -6.87 23.09 0.46
CA PHE A 269 -7.01 22.86 -0.98
C PHE A 269 -8.29 23.51 -1.49
N PRO A 270 -8.24 24.32 -2.60
CA PRO A 270 -9.42 25.01 -3.12
C PRO A 270 -10.47 24.02 -3.66
N PRO A 271 -11.73 24.41 -3.79
CA PRO A 271 -12.75 23.65 -4.50
C PRO A 271 -12.34 23.41 -5.96
N PHE A 272 -12.72 22.27 -6.52
CA PHE A 272 -12.44 21.93 -7.91
C PHE A 272 -13.36 22.68 -8.89
N ILE A 273 -14.66 22.66 -8.60
CA ILE A 273 -15.68 23.35 -9.41
C ILE A 273 -16.66 24.03 -8.47
N SER A 274 -16.88 25.29 -8.76
CA SER A 274 -17.87 26.12 -8.11
C SER A 274 -18.36 27.15 -9.15
N GLY A 275 -19.32 28.00 -8.80
CA GLY A 275 -19.88 28.99 -9.70
C GLY A 275 -18.87 30.00 -10.24
N ALA A 276 -18.81 31.21 -9.70
CA ALA A 276 -17.87 32.23 -10.14
C ALA A 276 -16.49 32.08 -9.48
N ARG A 277 -15.39 32.21 -10.24
CA ARG A 277 -14.02 32.08 -9.70
C ARG A 277 -13.52 33.29 -8.92
N HIS A 278 -14.25 34.41 -8.95
CA HIS A 278 -13.90 35.65 -8.26
C HIS A 278 -12.44 36.08 -8.46
N GLU A 279 -12.01 36.22 -9.72
CA GLU A 279 -10.61 36.43 -10.11
C GLU A 279 -9.96 37.67 -9.44
N GLU A 280 -10.78 38.60 -8.95
CA GLU A 280 -10.32 39.79 -8.22
C GLU A 280 -9.88 39.50 -6.76
N ILE A 281 -10.29 38.39 -6.16
CA ILE A 281 -10.00 38.08 -4.76
C ILE A 281 -8.59 37.53 -4.53
N PRO A 282 -8.07 36.53 -5.33
CA PRO A 282 -6.72 35.99 -5.14
C PRO A 282 -5.62 37.04 -5.09
N PRO A 283 -5.62 38.10 -5.96
CA PRO A 283 -4.61 39.16 -5.89
C PRO A 283 -4.66 39.97 -4.60
N LEU A 284 -5.85 40.23 -4.04
CA LEU A 284 -5.99 40.92 -2.76
C LEU A 284 -5.43 40.10 -1.60
N ILE A 285 -5.69 38.81 -1.58
CA ILE A 285 -5.14 37.88 -0.58
C ILE A 285 -3.61 37.82 -0.72
N ALA A 286 -3.08 37.70 -1.94
CA ALA A 286 -1.66 37.65 -2.22
C ALA A 286 -0.91 38.92 -1.82
N SER A 287 -1.54 40.08 -1.97
CA SER A 287 -0.97 41.39 -1.60
C SER A 287 -1.16 41.76 -0.11
N GLY A 288 -1.81 40.89 0.69
CA GLY A 288 -2.06 41.15 2.11
C GLY A 288 -3.26 42.08 2.40
N ASN A 289 -4.06 42.42 1.38
CA ASN A 289 -5.25 43.27 1.52
C ASN A 289 -6.47 42.49 2.04
N PHE A 290 -6.29 41.77 3.16
CA PHE A 290 -7.29 40.83 3.69
C PHE A 290 -8.61 41.50 4.07
N THR A 291 -8.59 42.72 4.63
CA THR A 291 -9.80 43.45 5.03
C THR A 291 -10.64 43.82 3.81
N GLU A 292 -10.02 44.30 2.73
CA GLU A 292 -10.71 44.61 1.49
C GLU A 292 -11.27 43.35 0.84
N ALA A 293 -10.47 42.25 0.79
CA ALA A 293 -10.93 40.96 0.30
C ALA A 293 -12.17 40.46 1.08
N LEU A 294 -12.14 40.57 2.42
CA LEU A 294 -13.25 40.18 3.29
C LEU A 294 -14.51 41.01 2.99
N GLY A 295 -14.39 42.35 2.88
CA GLY A 295 -15.52 43.23 2.55
C GLY A 295 -16.18 42.87 1.22
N ARG A 296 -15.37 42.59 0.16
CA ARG A 296 -15.91 42.17 -1.14
C ARG A 296 -16.61 40.80 -1.05
N LEU A 297 -16.00 39.85 -0.35
CA LEU A 297 -16.56 38.50 -0.18
C LEU A 297 -17.85 38.49 0.63
N GLU A 298 -17.98 39.34 1.65
CA GLU A 298 -19.22 39.46 2.42
C GLU A 298 -20.39 40.04 1.57
N VAL A 299 -20.11 40.95 0.64
CA VAL A 299 -21.09 41.41 -0.35
C VAL A 299 -21.53 40.27 -1.26
N LEU A 300 -20.56 39.50 -1.79
CA LEU A 300 -20.85 38.35 -2.66
C LEU A 300 -21.70 37.28 -1.93
N LYS A 301 -21.39 37.01 -0.66
CA LYS A 301 -22.14 36.05 0.17
C LYS A 301 -23.63 36.44 0.34
N GLY A 302 -23.98 37.73 0.28
CA GLY A 302 -25.34 38.22 0.32
C GLY A 302 -26.11 38.03 -1.00
N THR A 303 -25.50 37.54 -2.03
CA THR A 303 -26.14 37.25 -3.33
C THR A 303 -26.46 35.78 -3.47
N ASP A 304 -27.34 35.42 -4.44
CA ASP A 304 -27.64 34.00 -4.78
C ASP A 304 -26.47 33.23 -5.39
N THR A 305 -25.32 33.88 -5.50
CA THR A 305 -24.09 33.34 -6.08
C THR A 305 -23.06 32.89 -5.04
N ALA A 306 -23.46 32.79 -3.76
CA ALA A 306 -22.60 32.23 -2.72
C ALA A 306 -22.28 30.77 -3.04
N ASP A 307 -21.01 30.50 -3.25
CA ASP A 307 -20.51 29.20 -3.71
C ASP A 307 -19.29 28.76 -2.91
N ALA A 308 -18.81 27.56 -3.17
CA ALA A 308 -17.66 26.99 -2.48
C ALA A 308 -16.38 27.85 -2.63
N PHE A 309 -16.18 28.59 -3.73
CA PHE A 309 -15.03 29.51 -3.87
C PHE A 309 -15.18 30.73 -2.97
N THR A 310 -16.38 31.29 -2.85
CA THR A 310 -16.66 32.39 -1.91
C THR A 310 -16.31 31.97 -0.48
N ASP A 311 -16.78 30.81 -0.04
CA ASP A 311 -16.46 30.27 1.28
C ASP A 311 -14.97 29.95 1.45
N TYR A 312 -14.32 29.42 0.42
CA TYR A 312 -12.89 29.16 0.46
C TYR A 312 -12.08 30.44 0.70
N TRP A 313 -12.36 31.50 -0.05
CA TRP A 313 -11.65 32.75 0.10
C TRP A 313 -11.99 33.49 1.40
N LEU A 314 -13.24 33.43 1.88
CA LEU A 314 -13.61 33.89 3.24
C LEU A 314 -12.76 33.18 4.29
N GLY A 315 -12.67 31.85 4.20
CA GLY A 315 -11.83 31.06 5.11
C GLY A 315 -10.35 31.47 5.06
N ARG A 316 -9.80 31.73 3.86
CA ARG A 316 -8.42 32.19 3.68
C ARG A 316 -8.19 33.61 4.24
N ALA A 317 -9.14 34.52 4.06
CA ALA A 317 -9.06 35.89 4.60
C ALA A 317 -9.14 35.88 6.14
N HIS A 318 -10.10 35.16 6.74
CA HIS A 318 -10.20 34.98 8.19
C HIS A 318 -8.93 34.37 8.79
N LEU A 319 -8.36 33.33 8.14
CA LEU A 319 -7.11 32.72 8.59
C LEU A 319 -5.96 33.72 8.63
N ALA A 320 -5.82 34.53 7.59
CA ALA A 320 -4.78 35.54 7.51
C ALA A 320 -4.93 36.66 8.56
N LEU A 321 -6.18 36.97 8.96
CA LEU A 321 -6.49 37.91 10.04
C LEU A 321 -6.41 37.28 11.44
N GLY A 322 -6.09 35.98 11.55
CA GLY A 322 -5.95 35.27 12.83
C GLY A 322 -7.25 34.69 13.41
N ASP A 323 -8.37 34.85 12.72
CA ASP A 323 -9.65 34.25 13.13
C ASP A 323 -9.75 32.80 12.65
N THR A 324 -9.06 31.92 13.38
CA THR A 324 -8.95 30.50 13.03
C THR A 324 -10.28 29.75 13.12
N ARG A 325 -11.22 30.20 13.96
CA ARG A 325 -12.53 29.58 14.12
C ARG A 325 -13.40 29.78 12.88
N GLU A 326 -13.57 31.04 12.45
CA GLU A 326 -14.33 31.35 11.25
C GLU A 326 -13.63 30.79 10.00
N ALA A 327 -12.30 30.86 9.94
CA ALA A 327 -11.52 30.24 8.88
C ALA A 327 -11.86 28.75 8.73
N ALA A 328 -11.79 27.98 9.81
CA ALA A 328 -12.11 26.55 9.78
C ALA A 328 -13.57 26.29 9.38
N ARG A 329 -14.51 27.11 9.83
CA ARG A 329 -15.94 27.00 9.48
C ARG A 329 -16.16 27.18 7.98
N PHE A 330 -15.60 28.24 7.41
CA PHE A 330 -15.75 28.55 5.99
C PHE A 330 -15.04 27.51 5.10
N LEU A 331 -13.82 27.10 5.45
CA LEU A 331 -13.07 26.10 4.67
C LEU A 331 -13.76 24.71 4.67
N ARG A 332 -14.40 24.32 5.79
CA ARG A 332 -15.22 23.09 5.82
C ARG A 332 -16.45 23.23 4.91
N ARG A 333 -17.12 24.38 4.93
CA ARG A 333 -18.24 24.64 3.99
C ARG A 333 -17.77 24.57 2.55
N ALA A 334 -16.66 25.22 2.21
CA ALA A 334 -16.08 25.20 0.87
C ALA A 334 -15.82 23.78 0.37
N ARG A 335 -15.31 22.87 1.24
CA ARG A 335 -15.16 21.46 0.93
C ARG A 335 -16.50 20.78 0.68
N ASP A 336 -17.46 21.01 1.54
CA ASP A 336 -18.77 20.34 1.50
C ASP A 336 -19.63 20.81 0.32
N GLU A 337 -19.48 22.06 -0.10
CA GLU A 337 -20.20 22.68 -1.21
C GLU A 337 -19.49 22.51 -2.58
N ASP A 338 -18.25 22.00 -2.61
CA ASP A 338 -17.56 21.69 -3.87
C ASP A 338 -18.42 20.74 -4.73
N LEU A 339 -18.71 21.14 -5.96
CA LEU A 339 -19.56 20.36 -6.87
C LEU A 339 -18.90 19.06 -7.35
N LEU A 340 -17.54 18.99 -7.34
CA LEU A 340 -16.80 17.75 -7.56
C LEU A 340 -16.42 17.13 -6.22
N LYS A 341 -17.21 16.16 -5.77
CA LYS A 341 -17.07 15.47 -4.49
C LYS A 341 -15.91 14.48 -4.46
N PHE A 342 -14.71 14.89 -4.86
CA PHE A 342 -13.50 14.08 -4.67
C PHE A 342 -13.03 14.05 -3.22
N ARG A 343 -13.40 15.05 -2.41
CA ARG A 343 -13.24 15.02 -0.95
C ARG A 343 -14.57 14.61 -0.31
N ALA A 344 -14.49 13.72 0.68
CA ALA A 344 -15.68 13.34 1.45
C ALA A 344 -16.27 14.55 2.17
N PRO A 345 -17.56 14.86 2.03
CA PRO A 345 -18.22 15.88 2.82
C PRO A 345 -18.40 15.42 4.28
N ALA A 346 -18.62 16.37 5.22
CA ALA A 346 -18.77 16.09 6.65
C ALA A 346 -19.88 15.06 6.98
N ARG A 347 -20.90 14.98 6.13
CA ARG A 347 -21.95 13.96 6.27
C ARG A 347 -21.44 12.53 6.16
N THR A 348 -20.38 12.29 5.37
CA THR A 348 -19.73 10.97 5.26
C THR A 348 -19.16 10.55 6.61
N ASP A 349 -18.43 11.43 7.29
CA ASP A 349 -17.88 11.15 8.62
C ASP A 349 -18.98 10.91 9.65
N SER A 350 -20.05 11.69 9.57
CA SER A 350 -21.23 11.52 10.45
C SER A 350 -21.86 10.12 10.29
N ILE A 351 -21.95 9.60 9.07
CA ILE A 351 -22.44 8.24 8.78
C ILE A 351 -21.46 7.19 9.30
N ILE A 352 -20.14 7.38 9.10
CA ILE A 352 -19.12 6.44 9.63
C ILE A 352 -19.30 6.30 11.14
N HIS A 353 -19.33 7.41 11.87
CA HIS A 353 -19.49 7.42 13.32
C HIS A 353 -20.84 6.82 13.77
N SER A 354 -21.93 7.06 13.03
CA SER A 354 -23.23 6.47 13.33
C SER A 354 -23.22 4.96 13.19
N VAL A 355 -22.74 4.47 12.05
CA VAL A 355 -22.68 3.03 11.76
C VAL A 355 -21.74 2.31 12.74
N CYS A 356 -20.59 2.89 13.07
CA CYS A 356 -19.66 2.31 14.04
C CYS A 356 -20.30 2.18 15.43
N ARG A 357 -21.06 3.19 15.89
CA ARG A 357 -21.81 3.12 17.14
C ARG A 357 -22.91 2.06 17.11
N GLU A 358 -23.70 2.02 16.03
CA GLU A 358 -24.77 1.03 15.83
C GLU A 358 -24.23 -0.40 15.85
N GLU A 359 -23.09 -0.60 15.20
CA GLU A 359 -22.45 -1.91 15.11
C GLU A 359 -21.46 -2.21 16.25
N SER A 360 -21.30 -1.28 17.21
CA SER A 360 -20.41 -1.42 18.39
C SER A 360 -18.97 -1.77 17.99
N VAL A 361 -18.43 -1.09 16.98
CA VAL A 361 -17.03 -1.21 16.55
C VAL A 361 -16.27 0.08 16.85
N PRO A 362 -14.97 0.00 17.20
CA PRO A 362 -14.10 1.16 17.38
C PRO A 362 -14.08 2.04 16.12
N CYS A 363 -14.19 3.36 16.33
CA CYS A 363 -14.11 4.37 15.29
C CYS A 363 -13.09 5.43 15.67
N ILE A 364 -12.02 5.54 14.89
CA ILE A 364 -10.95 6.52 15.11
C ILE A 364 -11.35 7.84 14.46
N ALA A 365 -11.31 8.94 15.20
CA ALA A 365 -11.58 10.29 14.70
C ALA A 365 -10.32 10.89 14.06
N VAL A 366 -9.92 10.38 12.88
CA VAL A 366 -8.70 10.79 12.16
C VAL A 366 -8.77 12.27 11.77
N ASP A 367 -9.93 12.78 11.34
CA ASP A 367 -10.09 14.22 11.01
C ASP A 367 -9.79 15.11 12.21
N SER A 368 -10.24 14.72 13.39
CA SER A 368 -9.93 15.44 14.63
C SER A 368 -8.45 15.39 14.98
N ILE A 369 -7.80 14.24 14.82
CA ILE A 369 -6.35 14.07 15.06
C ILE A 369 -5.55 14.96 14.10
N PHE A 370 -5.89 14.96 12.82
CA PHE A 370 -5.23 15.80 11.81
C PHE A 370 -5.43 17.29 12.10
N SER A 371 -6.65 17.68 12.45
CA SER A 371 -6.93 19.05 12.85
C SER A 371 -6.08 19.49 14.04
N ALA A 372 -5.99 18.66 15.10
CA ALA A 372 -5.19 18.98 16.29
C ALA A 372 -3.69 19.10 16.00
N LEU A 373 -3.18 18.39 14.99
CA LEU A 373 -1.76 18.40 14.58
C LEU A 373 -1.45 19.41 13.46
N SER A 374 -2.46 20.09 12.94
CA SER A 374 -2.32 21.06 11.85
C SER A 374 -2.19 22.50 12.39
N PRO A 375 -1.45 23.37 11.70
CA PRO A 375 -1.40 24.79 12.04
C PRO A 375 -2.81 25.39 12.10
N ALA A 376 -3.09 26.14 13.16
CA ALA A 376 -4.41 26.76 13.41
C ALA A 376 -5.61 25.78 13.41
N GLY A 377 -5.38 24.48 13.57
CA GLY A 377 -6.43 23.46 13.50
C GLY A 377 -6.97 23.19 12.09
N ILE A 378 -6.28 23.65 11.05
CA ILE A 378 -6.71 23.59 9.66
C ILE A 378 -5.76 22.71 8.85
N THR A 379 -6.29 21.62 8.30
CA THR A 379 -5.53 20.64 7.53
C THR A 379 -5.05 21.23 6.19
N GLY A 380 -3.79 20.96 5.84
CA GLY A 380 -3.18 21.50 4.64
C GLY A 380 -1.87 20.81 4.24
N ALA A 381 -0.98 21.52 3.57
CA ALA A 381 0.24 21.00 2.96
C ALA A 381 1.24 20.35 3.93
N THR A 382 1.13 20.58 5.24
CA THR A 382 1.98 19.90 6.24
C THR A 382 1.68 18.40 6.32
N LEU A 383 0.44 18.01 6.07
CA LEU A 383 -0.03 16.62 6.19
C LEU A 383 -0.59 16.04 4.88
N PHE A 384 -0.83 16.87 3.86
CA PHE A 384 -1.37 16.47 2.56
C PHE A 384 -0.51 16.97 1.40
N TRP A 385 -0.38 16.16 0.36
CA TRP A 385 0.23 16.55 -0.91
C TRP A 385 -0.69 17.43 -1.76
N GLU A 386 -1.98 17.10 -1.76
CA GLU A 386 -3.00 17.77 -2.55
C GLU A 386 -4.34 17.72 -1.80
N HIS A 387 -5.46 17.49 -2.47
CA HIS A 387 -6.79 17.57 -1.87
C HIS A 387 -7.07 16.51 -0.78
N LEU A 388 -6.51 15.26 -0.90
CA LEU A 388 -6.84 14.17 0.03
C LEU A 388 -5.74 13.15 0.34
N HIS A 389 -4.65 13.09 -0.47
CA HIS A 389 -3.61 12.10 -0.21
C HIS A 389 -2.58 12.62 0.80
N PRO A 390 -2.42 11.95 1.95
CA PRO A 390 -1.48 12.36 2.97
C PRO A 390 -0.01 12.32 2.53
N THR A 391 0.80 13.18 3.12
CA THR A 391 2.27 13.03 3.13
C THR A 391 2.67 11.78 3.92
N ALA A 392 3.94 11.38 3.83
CA ALA A 392 4.46 10.26 4.66
C ALA A 392 4.19 10.48 6.16
N ARG A 393 4.29 11.74 6.63
CA ARG A 393 3.94 12.11 8.00
C ARG A 393 2.46 11.94 8.29
N GLY A 394 1.60 12.34 7.37
CA GLY A 394 0.15 12.13 7.51
C GLY A 394 -0.20 10.63 7.58
N TYR A 395 0.40 9.80 6.75
CA TYR A 395 0.20 8.35 6.81
C TYR A 395 0.71 7.73 8.11
N ASP A 396 1.84 8.20 8.66
CA ASP A 396 2.32 7.75 9.97
C ASP A 396 1.32 8.07 11.09
N ILE A 397 0.71 9.25 11.06
CA ILE A 397 -0.32 9.63 12.04
C ILE A 397 -1.51 8.66 11.99
N ILE A 398 -2.01 8.32 10.80
CA ILE A 398 -3.11 7.36 10.63
C ILE A 398 -2.69 5.97 11.12
N ALA A 399 -1.50 5.50 10.73
CA ALA A 399 -1.00 4.20 11.13
C ALA A 399 -0.85 4.08 12.66
N ARG A 400 -0.31 5.12 13.31
CA ARG A 400 -0.20 5.20 14.79
C ARG A 400 -1.57 5.18 15.46
N ALA A 401 -2.55 5.86 14.88
CA ALA A 401 -3.91 5.88 15.43
C ALA A 401 -4.54 4.47 15.38
N PHE A 402 -4.39 3.75 14.27
CA PHE A 402 -4.83 2.36 14.17
C PHE A 402 -4.09 1.43 15.14
N VAL A 403 -2.77 1.52 15.20
CA VAL A 403 -1.98 0.69 16.13
C VAL A 403 -2.32 1.01 17.59
N GLY A 404 -2.50 2.27 17.93
CA GLY A 404 -2.93 2.70 19.27
C GLY A 404 -4.29 2.11 19.65
N GLU A 405 -5.24 2.04 18.71
CA GLU A 405 -6.53 1.40 18.97
C GLU A 405 -6.40 -0.12 19.12
N MET A 406 -5.57 -0.77 18.28
CA MET A 406 -5.30 -2.20 18.41
C MET A 406 -4.67 -2.57 19.76
N ILE A 407 -3.80 -1.72 20.33
CA ILE A 407 -3.21 -1.93 21.65
C ILE A 407 -4.27 -1.83 22.76
N ARG A 408 -5.25 -0.94 22.61
CA ARG A 408 -6.35 -0.80 23.59
C ARG A 408 -7.32 -2.00 23.60
N LEU A 409 -7.40 -2.71 22.49
CA LEU A 409 -8.27 -3.87 22.35
C LEU A 409 -7.55 -5.15 22.79
N PRO A 410 -8.26 -6.12 23.41
CA PRO A 410 -7.67 -7.38 23.87
C PRO A 410 -7.49 -8.38 22.69
N ILE A 411 -6.97 -7.89 21.55
CA ILE A 411 -6.81 -8.70 20.33
C ILE A 411 -5.34 -9.03 20.05
N LEU A 412 -4.42 -8.21 20.58
CA LEU A 412 -3.00 -8.43 20.41
C LEU A 412 -2.48 -9.38 21.51
N PRO A 413 -1.46 -10.18 21.21
CA PRO A 413 -0.81 -11.00 22.22
C PRO A 413 -0.17 -10.11 23.29
N PRO A 414 0.03 -10.62 24.52
CA PRO A 414 0.71 -9.88 25.56
C PRO A 414 2.10 -9.44 25.09
N SER A 415 2.40 -8.15 25.19
CA SER A 415 3.75 -7.63 24.95
C SER A 415 4.65 -7.95 26.14
N GLY A 416 5.91 -8.32 25.90
CA GLY A 416 6.89 -8.58 26.97
C GLY A 416 7.41 -7.31 27.66
N GLY A 417 6.81 -6.16 27.44
CA GLY A 417 7.16 -4.83 27.94
C GLY A 417 6.34 -3.78 27.21
N GLU A 418 6.45 -2.51 27.57
CA GLU A 418 5.86 -1.38 26.84
C GLU A 418 6.94 -0.67 26.00
N PRO A 419 7.39 -1.23 24.86
CA PRO A 419 8.16 -0.42 23.93
C PRO A 419 7.23 0.66 23.38
N GLY A 420 7.65 1.92 23.39
CA GLY A 420 6.93 3.00 22.72
C GLY A 420 6.85 2.75 21.21
N LEU A 421 5.93 3.44 20.54
CA LEU A 421 5.88 3.43 19.07
C LEU A 421 7.21 3.95 18.49
N LEU A 422 7.66 3.36 17.38
CA LEU A 422 8.84 3.85 16.64
C LEU A 422 8.68 5.35 16.32
N PRO A 423 9.71 6.17 16.46
CA PRO A 423 9.65 7.58 16.08
C PRO A 423 9.41 7.73 14.57
N PHE A 424 8.87 8.90 14.15
CA PHE A 424 8.77 9.23 12.74
C PHE A 424 10.11 9.75 12.23
N ASP A 425 10.97 8.87 11.83
CA ASP A 425 12.22 9.18 11.15
C ASP A 425 12.52 8.15 10.06
N ALA A 426 13.41 8.51 9.15
CA ALA A 426 13.69 7.69 7.98
C ALA A 426 14.35 6.34 8.34
N ASP A 427 15.17 6.27 9.38
CA ASP A 427 15.89 5.05 9.75
C ASP A 427 14.97 4.05 10.46
N SER A 428 14.23 4.52 11.48
CA SER A 428 13.27 3.69 12.23
C SER A 428 12.18 3.12 11.34
N LEU A 429 11.67 3.92 10.41
CA LEU A 429 10.59 3.52 9.50
C LEU A 429 11.10 3.01 8.13
N SER A 430 12.43 2.91 7.93
CA SER A 430 13.05 2.54 6.65
C SER A 430 12.41 3.27 5.45
N LEU A 431 12.24 4.60 5.57
CA LEU A 431 11.69 5.40 4.50
C LEU A 431 12.73 5.53 3.39
N SER A 432 12.49 4.84 2.28
CA SER A 432 13.39 4.87 1.12
C SER A 432 13.23 6.17 0.35
N TRP A 433 14.34 6.80 -0.03
CA TRP A 433 14.33 7.97 -0.90
C TRP A 433 13.61 7.68 -2.22
N LEU A 434 13.84 6.49 -2.81
CA LEU A 434 13.19 6.07 -4.06
C LEU A 434 11.66 6.08 -3.96
N ASP A 435 11.10 5.59 -2.83
CA ASP A 435 9.66 5.57 -2.59
C ASP A 435 9.09 6.99 -2.39
N LEU A 436 9.81 7.84 -1.64
CA LEU A 436 9.40 9.22 -1.40
C LEU A 436 9.45 10.06 -2.70
N ALA A 437 10.52 9.94 -3.48
CA ALA A 437 10.65 10.63 -4.76
C ALA A 437 9.64 10.12 -5.81
N TYR A 438 9.32 8.83 -5.79
CA TYR A 438 8.22 8.27 -6.59
C TYR A 438 6.87 8.89 -6.20
N GLY A 439 6.65 9.13 -4.91
CA GLY A 439 5.48 9.87 -4.43
C GLY A 439 5.40 11.26 -5.05
N GLU A 440 6.49 12.02 -5.07
CA GLU A 440 6.54 13.36 -5.66
C GLU A 440 6.23 13.34 -7.17
N ILE A 441 6.86 12.44 -7.95
CA ILE A 441 6.58 12.35 -9.40
C ILE A 441 5.13 11.94 -9.66
N SER A 442 4.58 11.07 -8.83
CA SER A 442 3.19 10.60 -8.94
C SER A 442 2.19 11.72 -8.66
N VAL A 443 2.42 12.52 -7.60
CA VAL A 443 1.57 13.68 -7.28
C VAL A 443 1.70 14.76 -8.35
N ARG A 444 2.91 15.05 -8.81
CA ARG A 444 3.14 16.02 -9.90
C ARG A 444 2.41 15.62 -11.19
N ALA A 445 2.44 14.34 -11.52
CA ALA A 445 1.72 13.82 -12.69
C ALA A 445 0.19 13.82 -12.50
N LEU A 446 -0.30 13.60 -11.28
CA LEU A 446 -1.71 13.70 -10.94
C LEU A 446 -2.19 15.15 -11.02
N THR A 447 -1.47 16.07 -10.37
CA THR A 447 -1.84 17.48 -10.27
C THR A 447 -1.58 18.29 -11.55
N GLY A 448 -0.77 17.77 -12.48
CA GLY A 448 -0.57 18.33 -13.82
C GLY A 448 -1.73 18.07 -14.80
N ARG A 449 -2.86 17.51 -14.35
CA ARG A 449 -4.00 17.13 -15.19
C ARG A 449 -5.31 17.55 -14.56
N TRP A 450 -6.38 17.59 -15.39
CA TRP A 450 -7.73 17.77 -14.87
C TRP A 450 -8.00 16.84 -13.66
N PRO A 451 -8.61 17.33 -12.56
CA PRO A 451 -9.21 18.66 -12.35
C PRO A 451 -8.27 19.72 -11.74
N PHE A 452 -6.98 19.46 -11.59
CA PHE A 452 -6.00 20.31 -10.90
C PHE A 452 -5.39 21.38 -11.85
N THR A 453 -6.20 22.22 -12.45
CA THR A 453 -5.72 23.13 -13.51
C THR A 453 -4.73 24.20 -13.04
N ASP A 454 -4.80 24.61 -11.76
CA ASP A 454 -4.04 25.74 -11.22
C ASP A 454 -3.16 25.34 -10.02
N PHE A 455 -2.93 24.05 -9.81
CA PHE A 455 -2.15 23.54 -8.71
C PHE A 455 -0.93 22.75 -9.22
N ILE A 456 0.27 23.21 -8.82
CA ILE A 456 1.51 22.47 -9.06
C ILE A 456 2.05 22.00 -7.72
N SER A 457 2.14 20.68 -7.56
CA SER A 457 2.72 20.10 -6.35
C SER A 457 4.24 20.37 -6.31
N PRO A 458 4.80 20.81 -5.17
CA PRO A 458 6.24 20.92 -5.00
C PRO A 458 6.88 19.52 -5.06
N SER A 459 8.13 19.46 -5.53
CA SER A 459 8.87 18.20 -5.69
C SER A 459 10.32 18.36 -5.23
N PRO A 460 10.58 18.70 -3.96
CA PRO A 460 11.91 19.07 -3.47
C PRO A 460 12.95 17.94 -3.62
N LEU A 461 12.56 16.67 -3.45
CA LEU A 461 13.46 15.55 -3.65
C LEU A 461 13.85 15.38 -5.11
N LEU A 462 12.89 15.48 -6.03
CA LEU A 462 13.16 15.37 -7.46
C LEU A 462 13.95 16.57 -7.98
N ASP A 463 13.68 17.78 -7.49
CA ASP A 463 14.34 18.99 -7.93
C ASP A 463 15.82 19.00 -7.48
N SER A 464 16.14 18.40 -6.32
CA SER A 464 17.51 18.25 -5.79
C SER A 464 18.22 16.96 -6.23
N ALA A 465 17.53 16.01 -6.87
CA ALA A 465 18.07 14.71 -7.28
C ALA A 465 19.18 14.86 -8.35
N ASP A 466 20.19 14.00 -8.27
CA ASP A 466 21.15 13.87 -9.34
C ASP A 466 20.53 13.20 -10.60
N PRO A 467 21.20 13.30 -11.78
CA PRO A 467 20.64 12.74 -13.02
C PRO A 467 20.38 11.22 -12.97
N ALA A 468 21.20 10.45 -12.22
CA ALA A 468 21.04 9.00 -12.12
C ALA A 468 19.84 8.64 -11.23
N GLU A 469 19.69 9.29 -10.09
CA GLU A 469 18.54 9.15 -9.19
C GLU A 469 17.23 9.50 -9.91
N ARG A 470 17.23 10.67 -10.58
CA ARG A 470 16.05 11.12 -11.35
C ARG A 470 15.67 10.15 -12.45
N LYS A 471 16.67 9.56 -13.14
CA LYS A 471 16.44 8.54 -14.16
C LYS A 471 15.83 7.28 -13.54
N MET A 472 16.39 6.77 -12.44
CA MET A 472 15.90 5.54 -11.79
C MET A 472 14.46 5.67 -11.33
N VAL A 473 14.10 6.76 -10.62
CA VAL A 473 12.71 6.96 -10.18
C VAL A 473 11.75 7.16 -11.36
N THR A 474 12.19 7.83 -12.43
CA THR A 474 11.40 8.02 -13.65
C THR A 474 11.15 6.70 -14.37
N ASP A 475 12.14 5.82 -14.45
CA ASP A 475 11.99 4.50 -15.10
C ASP A 475 11.00 3.61 -14.33
N VAL A 476 10.97 3.69 -12.99
CA VAL A 476 9.93 3.02 -12.17
C VAL A 476 8.55 3.61 -12.45
N TYR A 477 8.44 4.94 -12.43
CA TYR A 477 7.16 5.62 -12.69
C TYR A 477 6.60 5.30 -14.08
N LEU A 478 7.45 5.22 -15.09
CA LEU A 478 7.08 4.84 -16.45
C LEU A 478 6.91 3.32 -16.65
N LYS A 479 7.02 2.52 -15.59
CA LYS A 479 6.93 1.05 -15.60
C LYS A 479 7.95 0.38 -16.54
N LYS A 480 9.10 1.00 -16.77
CA LYS A 480 10.23 0.40 -17.51
C LYS A 480 11.01 -0.59 -16.65
N THR A 481 11.01 -0.37 -15.35
CA THR A 481 11.65 -1.23 -14.34
C THR A 481 10.64 -1.57 -13.27
N GLY A 482 10.61 -2.84 -12.85
CA GLY A 482 9.78 -3.29 -11.72
C GLY A 482 10.34 -2.81 -10.38
N TRP A 483 9.48 -2.72 -9.35
CA TRP A 483 9.87 -2.21 -8.04
C TRP A 483 11.02 -3.00 -7.39
N THR A 484 11.01 -4.33 -7.46
CA THR A 484 12.08 -5.16 -6.88
C THR A 484 13.42 -4.83 -7.52
N ASP A 485 13.49 -4.83 -8.85
CA ASP A 485 14.72 -4.53 -9.58
C ASP A 485 15.18 -3.09 -9.34
N ALA A 486 14.25 -2.14 -9.33
CA ALA A 486 14.55 -0.74 -9.07
C ALA A 486 15.14 -0.53 -7.67
N CYS A 487 14.55 -1.12 -6.62
CA CYS A 487 15.09 -1.03 -5.27
C CYS A 487 16.47 -1.67 -5.15
N LEU A 488 16.70 -2.82 -5.79
CA LEU A 488 18.02 -3.47 -5.79
C LEU A 488 19.07 -2.62 -6.51
N GLN A 489 18.73 -2.06 -7.67
CA GLN A 489 19.62 -1.15 -8.42
C GLN A 489 19.90 0.12 -7.65
N PHE A 490 18.86 0.72 -7.04
CA PHE A 490 18.98 1.96 -6.30
C PHE A 490 19.80 1.77 -5.01
N ALA A 491 19.54 0.72 -4.23
CA ALA A 491 20.33 0.39 -3.06
C ALA A 491 21.81 0.13 -3.41
N SER A 492 22.07 -0.58 -4.52
CA SER A 492 23.45 -0.77 -5.03
C SER A 492 24.12 0.54 -5.46
N TYR A 493 23.35 1.47 -6.01
CA TYR A 493 23.83 2.83 -6.32
C TYR A 493 24.17 3.61 -5.05
N GLU A 494 23.31 3.57 -4.03
CA GLU A 494 23.54 4.20 -2.72
C GLU A 494 24.80 3.63 -2.06
N GLU A 495 24.99 2.30 -2.07
CA GLU A 495 26.20 1.64 -1.56
C GLU A 495 27.48 2.15 -2.25
N LYS A 496 27.49 2.15 -3.58
CA LYS A 496 28.64 2.60 -4.37
C LYS A 496 28.96 4.09 -4.19
N SER A 497 27.95 4.86 -3.81
CA SER A 497 28.06 6.29 -3.49
C SER A 497 28.47 6.56 -2.04
N GLY A 498 28.75 5.50 -1.24
CA GLY A 498 29.11 5.63 0.17
C GLY A 498 27.94 5.96 1.11
N ARG A 499 26.72 5.82 0.64
CA ARG A 499 25.48 6.12 1.39
C ARG A 499 24.90 4.83 2.00
N ALA A 500 25.65 4.20 2.90
CA ALA A 500 25.29 2.91 3.48
C ALA A 500 23.96 2.93 4.25
N ARG A 501 23.67 4.01 4.99
CA ARG A 501 22.42 4.15 5.75
C ARG A 501 21.20 4.23 4.83
N GLU A 502 21.31 4.96 3.73
CA GLU A 502 20.28 5.05 2.69
C GLU A 502 20.01 3.67 2.08
N ALA A 503 21.06 2.94 1.70
CA ALA A 503 20.93 1.58 1.17
C ALA A 503 20.26 0.62 2.17
N ILE A 504 20.60 0.71 3.48
CA ILE A 504 19.93 -0.06 4.54
C ILE A 504 18.44 0.25 4.57
N ARG A 505 18.03 1.51 4.38
CA ARG A 505 16.61 1.92 4.31
C ARG A 505 15.93 1.35 3.08
N THR A 506 16.56 1.45 1.92
CA THR A 506 16.01 0.95 0.65
C THR A 506 15.84 -0.57 0.67
N TYR A 507 16.84 -1.33 1.16
CA TYR A 507 16.67 -2.77 1.39
C TYR A 507 15.58 -3.05 2.44
N GLY A 508 15.50 -2.23 3.49
CA GLY A 508 14.47 -2.34 4.52
C GLY A 508 13.06 -2.19 3.96
N ALA A 509 12.83 -1.18 3.11
CA ALA A 509 11.55 -0.98 2.43
C ALA A 509 11.17 -2.17 1.54
N LEU A 510 12.14 -2.71 0.80
CA LEU A 510 11.93 -3.88 -0.04
C LEU A 510 11.60 -5.14 0.76
N ILE A 511 12.29 -5.37 1.90
CA ILE A 511 12.03 -6.49 2.80
C ILE A 511 10.62 -6.42 3.42
N GLU A 512 10.14 -5.22 3.71
CA GLU A 512 8.78 -5.04 4.24
C GLU A 512 7.70 -5.41 3.22
N GLU A 513 7.88 -5.11 1.96
CA GLU A 513 6.92 -5.42 0.91
C GLU A 513 7.07 -6.87 0.41
N TYR A 514 8.31 -7.39 0.33
CA TYR A 514 8.63 -8.73 -0.13
C TYR A 514 9.39 -9.53 0.96
N PRO A 515 8.72 -9.92 2.05
CA PRO A 515 9.36 -10.50 3.23
C PRO A 515 10.01 -11.88 2.99
N PHE A 516 9.69 -12.53 1.88
CA PHE A 516 10.20 -13.86 1.50
C PHE A 516 11.45 -13.83 0.62
N GLU A 517 11.94 -12.62 0.28
CA GLU A 517 13.16 -12.45 -0.49
C GLU A 517 14.38 -12.47 0.44
N TYR A 518 15.31 -13.42 0.21
CA TYR A 518 16.51 -13.55 1.04
C TYR A 518 17.60 -12.53 0.70
N TYR A 519 17.73 -12.17 -0.59
CA TYR A 519 18.86 -11.37 -1.06
C TYR A 519 18.89 -9.93 -0.49
N PRO A 520 17.77 -9.19 -0.42
CA PRO A 520 17.75 -7.90 0.26
C PRO A 520 18.15 -7.99 1.74
N ARG A 521 17.77 -9.08 2.42
CA ARG A 521 18.16 -9.32 3.83
C ARG A 521 19.65 -9.55 3.96
N TYR A 522 20.22 -10.36 3.07
CA TYR A 522 21.68 -10.59 3.02
C TYR A 522 22.43 -9.27 2.83
N ARG A 523 22.07 -8.45 1.83
CA ARG A 523 22.72 -7.17 1.57
C ARG A 523 22.59 -6.21 2.74
N ARG A 524 21.39 -6.09 3.30
CA ARG A 524 21.14 -5.27 4.49
C ARG A 524 22.00 -5.73 5.68
N ALA A 525 22.10 -7.05 5.90
CA ALA A 525 22.92 -7.60 6.98
C ALA A 525 24.40 -7.25 6.79
N ALA A 526 24.93 -7.32 5.58
CA ALA A 526 26.30 -6.95 5.27
C ALA A 526 26.58 -5.48 5.60
N LEU A 527 25.69 -4.57 5.20
CA LEU A 527 25.82 -3.14 5.50
C LEU A 527 25.70 -2.86 6.99
N LEU A 528 24.76 -3.50 7.70
CA LEU A 528 24.61 -3.36 9.16
C LEU A 528 25.88 -3.82 9.90
N ARG A 529 26.51 -4.92 9.46
CA ARG A 529 27.80 -5.39 9.97
C ARG A 529 28.88 -4.33 9.76
N ASP A 530 28.96 -3.76 8.57
CA ASP A 530 29.99 -2.79 8.20
C ASP A 530 29.79 -1.45 8.94
N GLU A 531 28.55 -1.09 9.28
CA GLU A 531 28.19 0.04 10.17
C GLU A 531 28.35 -0.29 11.69
N GLY A 532 28.73 -1.52 12.06
CA GLY A 532 28.95 -1.94 13.43
C GLY A 532 27.68 -2.39 14.20
N ASP A 533 26.52 -2.44 13.55
CA ASP A 533 25.28 -2.96 14.17
C ASP A 533 25.21 -4.49 14.05
N ILE A 534 26.07 -5.14 14.81
CA ILE A 534 26.24 -6.59 14.76
C ILE A 534 24.96 -7.33 15.17
N THR A 535 24.22 -6.81 16.13
CA THR A 535 22.99 -7.44 16.62
C THR A 535 21.94 -7.55 15.52
N ARG A 536 21.67 -6.44 14.80
CA ARG A 536 20.72 -6.47 13.69
C ARG A 536 21.28 -7.25 12.50
N ALA A 537 22.58 -7.19 12.22
CA ALA A 537 23.22 -7.96 11.16
C ALA A 537 23.01 -9.47 11.34
N VAL A 538 23.29 -10.01 12.54
CA VAL A 538 23.07 -11.41 12.89
C VAL A 538 21.61 -11.83 12.69
N ALA A 539 20.67 -11.01 13.14
CA ALA A 539 19.24 -11.30 12.97
C ALA A 539 18.84 -11.37 11.49
N GLU A 540 19.32 -10.45 10.65
CA GLU A 540 19.03 -10.46 9.21
C GLU A 540 19.73 -11.60 8.47
N TYR A 541 20.99 -11.95 8.82
CA TYR A 541 21.65 -13.14 8.25
C TYR A 541 20.90 -14.43 8.60
N ARG A 542 20.47 -14.62 9.86
CA ARG A 542 19.69 -15.78 10.27
C ARG A 542 18.38 -15.90 9.48
N ARG A 543 17.69 -14.76 9.25
CA ARG A 543 16.48 -14.71 8.43
C ARG A 543 16.76 -15.02 6.96
N ALA A 544 17.86 -14.48 6.39
CA ALA A 544 18.25 -14.78 5.01
C ALA A 544 18.56 -16.27 4.82
N ILE A 545 19.26 -16.89 5.78
CA ILE A 545 19.54 -18.33 5.77
C ILE A 545 18.27 -19.18 5.92
N ALA A 546 17.31 -18.73 6.75
CA ALA A 546 16.02 -19.42 6.88
C ALA A 546 15.22 -19.41 5.58
N LEU A 547 15.34 -18.34 4.78
CA LEU A 547 14.68 -18.22 3.47
C LEU A 547 15.45 -18.96 2.36
N ASN A 548 16.76 -18.95 2.41
CA ASN A 548 17.61 -19.71 1.47
C ASN A 548 18.77 -20.40 2.21
N PRO A 549 18.58 -21.63 2.69
CA PRO A 549 19.61 -22.40 3.41
C PRO A 549 20.84 -22.75 2.56
N ALA A 550 20.75 -22.56 1.24
CA ALA A 550 21.84 -22.81 0.30
C ALA A 550 22.66 -21.57 -0.06
N HIS A 551 22.38 -20.40 0.55
CA HIS A 551 23.12 -19.17 0.28
C HIS A 551 24.44 -19.14 1.05
N ALA A 552 25.53 -19.57 0.41
CA ALA A 552 26.83 -19.73 1.03
C ALA A 552 27.39 -18.45 1.68
N TYR A 553 27.22 -17.29 1.05
CA TYR A 553 27.71 -16.01 1.59
C TYR A 553 27.07 -15.65 2.93
N SER A 554 25.75 -15.84 3.08
CA SER A 554 25.10 -15.58 4.38
C SER A 554 25.62 -16.50 5.48
N LEU A 555 25.92 -17.76 5.15
CA LEU A 555 26.48 -18.74 6.10
C LEU A 555 27.91 -18.36 6.50
N ILE A 556 28.74 -17.90 5.54
CA ILE A 556 30.11 -17.47 5.76
C ILE A 556 30.13 -16.23 6.67
N ASP A 557 29.42 -15.20 6.28
CA ASP A 557 29.40 -13.92 7.01
C ASP A 557 28.88 -14.11 8.45
N LEU A 558 27.80 -14.86 8.63
CA LEU A 558 27.28 -15.19 9.96
C LEU A 558 28.30 -16.02 10.75
N GLY A 559 28.93 -17.02 10.13
CA GLY A 559 29.95 -17.85 10.78
C GLY A 559 31.17 -17.07 11.25
N LEU A 560 31.63 -16.08 10.48
CA LEU A 560 32.73 -15.19 10.86
C LEU A 560 32.34 -14.29 12.03
N ILE A 561 31.12 -13.73 12.04
CA ILE A 561 30.61 -12.91 13.14
C ILE A 561 30.52 -13.74 14.43
N LEU A 562 29.95 -14.93 14.36
CA LEU A 562 29.79 -15.84 15.49
C LEU A 562 31.17 -16.28 16.06
N ASN A 563 32.15 -16.54 15.18
CA ASN A 563 33.51 -16.83 15.62
C ASN A 563 34.12 -15.67 16.43
N ASN A 564 33.94 -14.43 15.95
CA ASN A 564 34.43 -13.24 16.67
C ASN A 564 33.69 -13.02 18.00
N ALA A 565 32.46 -13.48 18.12
CA ALA A 565 31.67 -13.46 19.36
C ALA A 565 32.00 -14.61 20.32
N GLY A 566 32.86 -15.57 19.93
CA GLY A 566 33.20 -16.76 20.72
C GLY A 566 32.16 -17.89 20.61
N GLU A 567 31.16 -17.78 19.75
CA GLU A 567 30.14 -18.79 19.53
C GLU A 567 30.64 -19.87 18.53
N PHE A 568 31.74 -20.55 18.89
CA PHE A 568 32.50 -21.41 18.00
C PHE A 568 31.73 -22.59 17.44
N ASP A 569 30.81 -23.19 18.21
CA ASP A 569 30.06 -24.36 17.77
C ASP A 569 29.06 -23.99 16.65
N GLU A 570 28.27 -22.92 16.81
CA GLU A 570 27.38 -22.46 15.76
C GLU A 570 28.18 -21.96 14.54
N ALA A 571 29.25 -21.21 14.76
CA ALA A 571 30.15 -20.74 13.70
C ALA A 571 30.66 -21.91 12.83
N ARG A 572 31.15 -22.98 13.46
CA ARG A 572 31.64 -24.19 12.78
C ARG A 572 30.56 -24.83 11.91
N VAL A 573 29.35 -24.99 12.45
CA VAL A 573 28.21 -25.54 11.70
C VAL A 573 27.93 -24.71 10.45
N ARG A 574 27.87 -23.39 10.56
CA ARG A 574 27.58 -22.50 9.43
C ARG A 574 28.67 -22.54 8.36
N LEU A 575 29.94 -22.46 8.76
CA LEU A 575 31.08 -22.47 7.85
C LEU A 575 31.28 -23.83 7.17
N SER A 576 31.09 -24.95 7.88
CA SER A 576 31.13 -26.27 7.30
C SER A 576 30.04 -26.45 6.25
N ARG A 577 28.82 -25.97 6.55
CA ARG A 577 27.74 -26.01 5.57
C ARG A 577 28.02 -25.17 4.33
N ALA A 578 28.63 -24.00 4.48
CA ALA A 578 29.05 -23.16 3.36
C ALA A 578 30.11 -23.88 2.49
N LEU A 579 31.05 -24.57 3.13
CA LEU A 579 32.08 -25.34 2.44
C LEU A 579 31.48 -26.49 1.62
N GLU A 580 30.52 -27.23 2.17
CA GLU A 580 29.75 -28.27 1.46
C GLU A 580 29.04 -27.71 0.22
N LEU A 581 28.32 -26.58 0.38
CA LEU A 581 27.54 -25.95 -0.68
C LEU A 581 28.39 -25.38 -1.83
N THR A 582 29.66 -25.05 -1.56
CA THR A 582 30.61 -24.55 -2.52
C THR A 582 31.47 -25.65 -3.13
N GLY A 583 31.39 -26.89 -2.61
CA GLY A 583 32.08 -28.06 -3.13
C GLY A 583 31.63 -28.38 -4.57
N GLY A 584 32.60 -28.63 -5.46
CA GLY A 584 32.32 -28.96 -6.87
C GLY A 584 31.81 -27.80 -7.74
N LYS A 585 31.71 -26.58 -7.21
CA LYS A 585 31.36 -25.36 -7.95
C LYS A 585 32.62 -24.52 -8.19
N ASP A 586 32.62 -23.76 -9.29
CA ASP A 586 33.70 -22.78 -9.57
C ASP A 586 33.47 -21.50 -8.73
N LEU A 587 33.61 -21.65 -7.41
CA LEU A 587 33.45 -20.59 -6.41
C LEU A 587 34.67 -20.57 -5.47
N PRO A 588 35.87 -20.25 -5.98
CA PRO A 588 37.12 -20.38 -5.19
C PRO A 588 37.13 -19.39 -4.01
N LEU A 589 36.67 -18.17 -4.18
CA LEU A 589 36.69 -17.15 -3.11
C LEU A 589 35.75 -17.46 -1.93
N PRO A 590 34.46 -17.76 -2.12
CA PRO A 590 33.60 -18.19 -1.02
C PRO A 590 34.14 -19.41 -0.26
N ARG A 591 34.67 -20.37 -1.00
CA ARG A 591 35.27 -21.56 -0.42
C ARG A 591 36.51 -21.23 0.42
N ALA A 592 37.39 -20.36 -0.09
CA ALA A 592 38.55 -19.86 0.66
C ALA A 592 38.14 -19.11 1.93
N GLN A 593 37.08 -18.31 1.88
CA GLN A 593 36.54 -17.61 3.03
C GLN A 593 36.00 -18.57 4.09
N ALA A 594 35.28 -19.63 3.69
CA ALA A 594 34.81 -20.67 4.62
C ALA A 594 35.98 -21.40 5.29
N CYS A 595 37.01 -21.77 4.53
CA CYS A 595 38.24 -22.37 5.06
C CYS A 595 38.95 -21.44 6.05
N TYR A 596 39.08 -20.17 5.73
CA TYR A 596 39.62 -19.16 6.62
C TYR A 596 38.83 -19.07 7.94
N GLY A 597 37.50 -19.05 7.88
CA GLY A 597 36.67 -19.03 9.07
C GLY A 597 36.86 -20.25 9.97
N LEU A 598 36.94 -21.44 9.36
CA LEU A 598 37.26 -22.70 10.09
C LEU A 598 38.68 -22.66 10.69
N ALA A 599 39.65 -22.09 9.98
CA ALA A 599 40.99 -21.87 10.51
C ALA A 599 41.00 -20.93 11.73
N ALA A 600 40.26 -19.83 11.64
CA ALA A 600 40.12 -18.86 12.75
C ALA A 600 39.53 -19.52 14.00
N ILE A 601 38.50 -20.36 13.84
CA ILE A 601 37.95 -21.15 14.97
C ILE A 601 39.01 -22.05 15.58
N CYS A 602 39.77 -22.81 14.75
CA CYS A 602 40.80 -23.68 15.22
C CYS A 602 41.93 -22.92 15.94
N ALA A 603 42.31 -21.74 15.46
CA ALA A 603 43.30 -20.87 16.12
C ALA A 603 42.77 -20.37 17.45
N ASN A 604 41.52 -19.89 17.55
CA ASN A 604 40.91 -19.40 18.77
C ASN A 604 40.69 -20.51 19.84
N THR A 605 40.54 -21.78 19.38
CA THR A 605 40.40 -22.93 20.28
C THR A 605 41.71 -23.67 20.53
N GLY A 606 42.85 -23.15 20.05
CA GLY A 606 44.19 -23.68 20.31
C GLY A 606 44.62 -24.85 19.42
N ASP A 607 43.85 -25.28 18.44
CA ASP A 607 44.21 -26.34 17.49
C ASP A 607 45.01 -25.76 16.31
N ILE A 608 46.27 -25.36 16.62
CA ILE A 608 47.12 -24.69 15.66
C ILE A 608 47.45 -25.55 14.41
N PRO A 609 47.72 -26.89 14.53
CA PRO A 609 47.95 -27.69 13.33
C PRO A 609 46.78 -27.66 12.35
N LYS A 610 45.54 -27.80 12.85
CA LYS A 610 44.35 -27.71 11.98
C LYS A 610 44.12 -26.30 11.45
N ALA A 611 44.40 -25.26 12.23
CA ALA A 611 44.33 -23.88 11.77
C ALA A 611 45.22 -23.66 10.54
N LEU A 612 46.50 -24.10 10.59
CA LEU A 612 47.43 -23.99 9.48
C LEU A 612 46.98 -24.78 8.25
N ALA A 613 46.50 -26.02 8.43
CA ALA A 613 45.98 -26.83 7.33
C ALA A 613 44.78 -26.14 6.59
N TRP A 614 43.85 -25.54 7.34
CA TRP A 614 42.75 -24.79 6.75
C TRP A 614 43.19 -23.49 6.07
N LEU A 615 44.23 -22.80 6.59
CA LEU A 615 44.81 -21.61 5.97
C LEU A 615 45.55 -21.96 4.67
N ASP A 616 46.27 -23.06 4.62
CA ASP A 616 46.93 -23.54 3.41
C ASP A 616 45.91 -23.88 2.32
N GLU A 617 44.79 -24.53 2.65
CA GLU A 617 43.68 -24.77 1.72
C GLU A 617 43.00 -23.46 1.27
N SER A 618 42.77 -22.54 2.17
CA SER A 618 42.22 -21.20 1.84
C SER A 618 43.13 -20.48 0.82
N LEU A 619 44.43 -20.47 1.04
CA LEU A 619 45.41 -19.82 0.16
C LEU A 619 45.64 -20.57 -1.13
N ARG A 620 45.45 -21.89 -1.15
CA ARG A 620 45.45 -22.68 -2.40
C ARG A 620 44.28 -22.30 -3.30
N LEU A 621 43.10 -22.05 -2.71
CA LEU A 621 41.88 -21.65 -3.42
C LEU A 621 41.92 -20.17 -3.86
N ALA A 622 42.43 -19.30 -3.01
CA ALA A 622 42.53 -17.87 -3.27
C ALA A 622 43.89 -17.32 -2.75
N PRO A 623 44.96 -17.38 -3.54
CA PRO A 623 46.33 -16.99 -3.10
C PRO A 623 46.44 -15.53 -2.65
N SER A 624 45.59 -14.65 -3.15
CA SER A 624 45.56 -13.21 -2.80
C SER A 624 44.69 -12.87 -1.60
N TYR A 625 44.00 -13.84 -0.95
CA TYR A 625 43.07 -13.58 0.14
C TYR A 625 43.83 -13.12 1.37
N ALA A 626 43.82 -11.79 1.61
CA ALA A 626 44.60 -11.13 2.63
C ALA A 626 44.35 -11.62 4.06
N PRO A 627 43.10 -11.85 4.53
CA PRO A 627 42.85 -12.33 5.89
C PRO A 627 43.53 -13.66 6.21
N ALA A 628 43.51 -14.60 5.27
CA ALA A 628 44.18 -15.90 5.47
C ALA A 628 45.71 -15.76 5.55
N ARG A 629 46.32 -14.91 4.72
CA ARG A 629 47.78 -14.62 4.78
C ARG A 629 48.17 -13.99 6.10
N GLN A 630 47.37 -13.00 6.58
CA GLN A 630 47.64 -12.31 7.85
C GLN A 630 47.55 -13.26 9.02
N LEU A 631 46.47 -14.04 9.13
CA LEU A 631 46.31 -14.98 10.24
C LEU A 631 47.41 -16.04 10.25
N ARG A 632 47.79 -16.58 9.07
CA ARG A 632 48.90 -17.54 8.94
C ARG A 632 50.22 -16.95 9.42
N ALA A 633 50.54 -15.71 9.03
CA ALA A 633 51.73 -15.03 9.47
C ALA A 633 51.75 -14.79 10.99
N GLN A 634 50.61 -14.38 11.59
CA GLN A 634 50.47 -14.21 13.01
C GLN A 634 50.71 -15.51 13.79
N ILE A 635 50.07 -16.61 13.37
CA ILE A 635 50.25 -17.93 14.00
C ILE A 635 51.74 -18.36 13.95
N LEU A 636 52.40 -18.23 12.81
CA LEU A 636 53.80 -18.63 12.63
C LEU A 636 54.79 -17.72 13.42
N ALA A 637 54.42 -16.45 13.64
CA ALA A 637 55.23 -15.54 14.45
C ALA A 637 55.15 -15.85 15.98
N HIS A 638 54.02 -16.35 16.45
CA HIS A 638 53.81 -16.76 17.85
C HIS A 638 54.31 -18.18 18.14
N ALA A 639 54.56 -18.98 17.12
CA ALA A 639 55.12 -20.33 17.27
C ALA A 639 56.67 -20.38 17.23
N ARG A 640 57.30 -19.24 17.00
CA ARG A 640 58.75 -19.03 17.13
C ARG A 640 59.10 -18.41 18.47
#